data_f2cda7f69c81958bafeadeb78d4bb595
#
_entry.id   f2cda7f69c81958bafeadeb78d4bb595
#
_cell.length_a   1.000
_cell.length_b   1.000
_cell.length_c   1.000
_cell.angle_alpha   90.00
_cell.angle_beta   90.00
_cell.angle_gamma   90.00
#
_symmetry.space_group_name_H-M   'P 1'
#
loop_
_entity.id
_entity.type
_entity.pdbx_description
1 polymer ?
#
loop_
_entity_poly.entity_id
_entity_poly.type
_entity_poly.pdbx_seq_one_letter_code
_entity_poly.pdbx_strand_id
1 'polypeptide(L)'
;LHPFKKPIIKHSMSEKKLNLLADFPAVSAQEWMDKITADLKGADFNKRLVWKTNEGFNVMPFYRAEDIENFPTTEVKPGGFPYVRGTKANNDWFVRQNIVVTDAKEANKKALDILNKGVNSLGFKVDKNALSPEYIATLLDGIDAECVELNFQTCVRKSAYLMDLLVAYFAAHQYDVLKLEGSINFDPMNSMQLKGKKLAKDDVMEMAKNIVLSAARLPFYRVIGVNAVSHNNAGAFAAQELGYALAWGNEYLSSLVDRGVDTSLAAKKIKFNFGVGGNYFMEIAKFRAAKWLWALIVEAYQPACRRENCELTRDGICYCAMKMRLHAETSAFNKTIFDAHVNMLRTQTEAMSASLGGVHSLTVLPFDAPFKAGDEFSERIARNQQLLLKEESNFDKITDPAGGSYYIETLTKELAAQAWKLFLEIEDKGGFFAAIQDGSVQAALTATADKRLKDVSSRREVLLGTNQFPNFNEVAGAKVSPVAGCGCNDGAATLPVVRAAQEFEALRFATEAAARRPKVFMLTIGNLAMRLARAQFSSNFFACAGYEIIDNLGFASVEEGVAAARKAHADIIVLCSSDDEYADLGVQAIELTKGQEILVIAGAPACADDLKAAGAEHFINVKTNVLESLKGFNALLNI
;
A
#
# COMPACT_ATOMS: atom_id res chain seq x y z
N LEU A 1 -51.37 -5.55 -17.89
CA LEU A 1 -51.30 -4.76 -19.13
C LEU A 1 -50.36 -5.44 -20.10
N HIS A 2 -50.89 -5.89 -21.23
CA HIS A 2 -50.26 -6.81 -22.19
C HIS A 2 -49.18 -6.17 -23.04
N PRO A 3 -48.14 -6.91 -23.45
CA PRO A 3 -47.05 -6.43 -24.29
C PRO A 3 -47.39 -6.54 -25.78
N PHE A 4 -46.96 -5.55 -26.52
CA PHE A 4 -47.04 -5.53 -27.99
C PHE A 4 -46.11 -6.61 -28.59
N LYS A 5 -46.70 -7.65 -29.22
CA LYS A 5 -46.00 -8.50 -30.17
C LYS A 5 -46.04 -7.83 -31.55
N LYS A 6 -44.92 -7.29 -32.01
CA LYS A 6 -44.71 -6.97 -33.42
C LYS A 6 -44.27 -8.24 -34.18
N PRO A 7 -44.80 -8.51 -35.39
CA PRO A 7 -44.34 -9.64 -36.18
C PRO A 7 -42.91 -9.43 -36.66
N ILE A 8 -42.05 -10.41 -36.40
CA ILE A 8 -40.69 -10.46 -36.94
C ILE A 8 -40.82 -10.88 -38.42
N ILE A 9 -40.67 -9.92 -39.32
CA ILE A 9 -40.45 -10.18 -40.74
C ILE A 9 -39.05 -10.74 -40.89
N LYS A 10 -38.91 -12.05 -41.12
CA LYS A 10 -37.65 -12.67 -41.51
C LYS A 10 -37.33 -12.24 -42.96
N HIS A 11 -36.57 -11.18 -43.13
CA HIS A 11 -35.82 -10.95 -44.36
C HIS A 11 -34.52 -11.77 -44.28
N SER A 12 -34.43 -12.82 -45.10
CA SER A 12 -33.19 -13.50 -45.42
C SER A 12 -32.35 -12.61 -46.34
N MET A 13 -31.77 -11.57 -45.81
CA MET A 13 -30.61 -10.94 -46.43
C MET A 13 -29.38 -11.66 -45.88
N SER A 14 -28.59 -12.23 -46.77
CA SER A 14 -27.23 -12.65 -46.42
C SER A 14 -26.50 -11.39 -45.93
N GLU A 15 -26.45 -11.19 -44.63
CA GLU A 15 -25.63 -10.15 -44.02
C GLU A 15 -24.18 -10.45 -44.37
N LYS A 16 -23.66 -9.78 -45.41
CA LYS A 16 -22.22 -9.59 -45.49
C LYS A 16 -21.82 -8.94 -44.16
N LYS A 17 -21.22 -9.70 -43.27
CA LYS A 17 -20.63 -9.13 -42.06
C LYS A 17 -19.72 -8.00 -42.50
N LEU A 18 -20.10 -6.78 -42.20
CA LEU A 18 -19.30 -5.59 -42.48
C LEU A 18 -17.97 -5.75 -41.68
N ASN A 19 -16.89 -6.00 -42.37
CA ASN A 19 -15.57 -6.03 -41.74
C ASN A 19 -15.06 -4.57 -41.67
N LEU A 20 -15.28 -3.94 -40.54
CA LEU A 20 -14.87 -2.54 -40.31
C LEU A 20 -13.36 -2.34 -40.37
N LEU A 21 -12.58 -3.41 -40.28
CA LEU A 21 -11.12 -3.37 -40.32
C LEU A 21 -10.55 -3.91 -41.64
N ALA A 22 -11.39 -4.10 -42.70
CA ALA A 22 -10.92 -4.67 -43.97
C ALA A 22 -9.81 -3.85 -44.63
N ASP A 23 -9.81 -2.53 -44.43
CA ASP A 23 -8.82 -1.61 -44.97
C ASP A 23 -7.56 -1.47 -44.12
N PHE A 24 -7.55 -2.11 -42.94
CA PHE A 24 -6.43 -2.09 -41.99
C PHE A 24 -5.87 -3.51 -41.86
N PRO A 25 -4.72 -3.82 -42.49
CA PRO A 25 -4.11 -5.14 -42.35
C PRO A 25 -3.71 -5.39 -40.89
N ALA A 26 -3.85 -6.64 -40.43
CA ALA A 26 -3.43 -7.03 -39.09
C ALA A 26 -1.90 -6.86 -38.99
N VAL A 27 -1.44 -6.13 -37.97
CA VAL A 27 -0.03 -5.94 -37.65
C VAL A 27 0.39 -7.04 -36.66
N SER A 28 1.41 -7.81 -37.01
CA SER A 28 1.95 -8.87 -36.13
C SER A 28 2.72 -8.26 -34.94
N ALA A 29 2.92 -9.06 -33.89
CA ALA A 29 3.77 -8.65 -32.77
C ALA A 29 5.22 -8.37 -33.22
N GLN A 30 5.72 -9.12 -34.21
CA GLN A 30 7.06 -8.91 -34.75
C GLN A 30 7.19 -7.58 -35.48
N GLU A 31 6.25 -7.23 -36.37
CA GLU A 31 6.24 -5.94 -37.06
C GLU A 31 6.17 -4.76 -36.10
N TRP A 32 5.40 -4.92 -35.00
CA TRP A 32 5.36 -3.91 -33.93
C TRP A 32 6.71 -3.77 -33.23
N MET A 33 7.36 -4.90 -32.86
CA MET A 33 8.68 -4.90 -32.23
C MET A 33 9.77 -4.33 -33.14
N ASP A 34 9.72 -4.62 -34.45
CA ASP A 34 10.66 -4.09 -35.44
C ASP A 34 10.54 -2.56 -35.55
N LYS A 35 9.29 -2.06 -35.53
CA LYS A 35 9.04 -0.63 -35.51
C LYS A 35 9.57 0.05 -34.24
N ILE A 36 9.32 -0.52 -33.06
CA ILE A 36 9.87 -0.02 -31.80
C ILE A 36 11.40 0.02 -31.84
N THR A 37 12.03 -1.05 -32.32
CA THR A 37 13.48 -1.16 -32.42
C THR A 37 14.06 -0.08 -33.35
N ALA A 38 13.40 0.18 -34.47
CA ALA A 38 13.79 1.24 -35.39
C ALA A 38 13.66 2.63 -34.72
N ASP A 39 12.56 2.88 -34.00
CA ASP A 39 12.30 4.16 -33.34
C ASP A 39 13.26 4.42 -32.15
N LEU A 40 13.76 3.36 -31.50
CA LEU A 40 14.77 3.44 -30.45
C LEU A 40 16.17 3.84 -30.95
N LYS A 41 16.40 3.86 -32.27
CA LYS A 41 17.68 4.30 -32.89
C LYS A 41 18.92 3.66 -32.28
N GLY A 42 18.88 2.35 -32.03
CA GLY A 42 19.96 1.56 -31.43
C GLY A 42 20.01 1.53 -29.91
N ALA A 43 19.08 2.19 -29.21
CA ALA A 43 18.97 2.04 -27.78
C ALA A 43 18.35 0.67 -27.42
N ASP A 44 18.85 0.07 -26.34
CA ASP A 44 18.40 -1.25 -25.86
C ASP A 44 16.95 -1.16 -25.36
N PHE A 45 16.08 -2.01 -25.89
CA PHE A 45 14.66 -2.10 -25.55
C PHE A 45 14.43 -2.36 -24.05
N ASN A 46 15.15 -3.35 -23.50
CA ASN A 46 14.95 -3.74 -22.10
C ASN A 46 15.38 -2.66 -21.11
N LYS A 47 16.41 -1.87 -21.48
CA LYS A 47 16.87 -0.76 -20.63
C LYS A 47 15.96 0.46 -20.69
N ARG A 48 15.28 0.69 -21.82
CA ARG A 48 14.50 1.90 -22.06
C ARG A 48 13.03 1.76 -21.75
N LEU A 49 12.42 0.60 -22.04
CA LEU A 49 10.96 0.43 -22.04
C LEU A 49 10.47 -0.61 -21.04
N VAL A 50 11.29 -1.60 -20.68
CA VAL A 50 10.87 -2.63 -19.71
C VAL A 50 11.03 -2.12 -18.29
N TRP A 51 9.92 -2.11 -17.55
CA TRP A 51 9.94 -1.76 -16.13
C TRP A 51 10.39 -2.95 -15.30
N LYS A 52 11.56 -2.81 -14.67
CA LYS A 52 12.09 -3.77 -13.70
C LYS A 52 11.43 -3.51 -12.36
N THR A 53 10.44 -4.31 -12.01
CA THR A 53 9.72 -4.16 -10.75
C THR A 53 10.54 -4.68 -9.55
N ASN A 54 10.14 -4.28 -8.37
CA ASN A 54 10.64 -4.87 -7.12
C ASN A 54 9.91 -6.16 -6.72
N GLU A 55 8.90 -6.57 -7.50
CA GLU A 55 8.07 -7.76 -7.24
C GLU A 55 8.73 -9.08 -7.70
N GLY A 56 9.91 -9.01 -8.33
CA GLY A 56 10.64 -10.19 -8.82
C GLY A 56 10.37 -10.55 -10.28
N PHE A 57 9.60 -9.75 -11.00
CA PHE A 57 9.34 -9.90 -12.42
C PHE A 57 9.39 -8.56 -13.16
N ASN A 58 9.50 -8.63 -14.48
CA ASN A 58 9.54 -7.45 -15.35
C ASN A 58 8.15 -7.18 -15.95
N VAL A 59 7.83 -5.91 -16.12
CA VAL A 59 6.59 -5.46 -16.77
C VAL A 59 6.94 -4.89 -18.14
N MET A 60 6.31 -5.44 -19.17
CA MET A 60 6.49 -5.01 -20.56
C MET A 60 5.72 -3.70 -20.81
N PRO A 61 6.16 -2.87 -21.78
CA PRO A 61 5.47 -1.61 -22.11
C PRO A 61 4.09 -1.80 -22.72
N PHE A 62 3.77 -2.99 -23.24
CA PHE A 62 2.47 -3.37 -23.79
C PHE A 62 2.25 -4.88 -23.68
N TYR A 63 0.99 -5.29 -23.72
CA TYR A 63 0.53 -6.68 -23.77
C TYR A 63 -0.57 -6.83 -24.82
N ARG A 64 -0.67 -8.01 -25.42
CA ARG A 64 -1.62 -8.36 -26.48
C ARG A 64 -2.48 -9.56 -26.06
N ALA A 65 -3.49 -9.89 -26.87
CA ALA A 65 -4.36 -11.05 -26.62
C ALA A 65 -3.58 -12.37 -26.53
N GLU A 66 -2.54 -12.52 -27.36
CA GLU A 66 -1.67 -13.71 -27.40
C GLU A 66 -0.91 -13.94 -26.06
N ASP A 67 -0.63 -12.88 -25.30
CA ASP A 67 0.07 -12.99 -24.01
C ASP A 67 -0.79 -13.67 -22.93
N ILE A 68 -2.11 -13.65 -23.08
CA ILE A 68 -3.06 -14.20 -22.10
C ILE A 68 -3.89 -15.36 -22.63
N GLU A 69 -3.70 -15.79 -23.89
CA GLU A 69 -4.53 -16.79 -24.58
C GLU A 69 -4.67 -18.11 -23.80
N ASN A 70 -3.62 -18.52 -23.09
CA ASN A 70 -3.59 -19.78 -22.34
C ASN A 70 -3.72 -19.61 -20.82
N PHE A 71 -4.21 -18.44 -20.36
CA PHE A 71 -4.38 -18.24 -18.91
C PHE A 71 -5.67 -18.89 -18.43
N PRO A 72 -5.60 -19.81 -17.43
CA PRO A 72 -6.79 -20.51 -16.94
C PRO A 72 -7.80 -19.59 -16.25
N THR A 73 -7.38 -18.37 -15.93
CA THR A 73 -8.20 -17.38 -15.21
C THR A 73 -9.08 -16.52 -16.12
N THR A 74 -8.78 -16.44 -17.41
CA THR A 74 -9.51 -15.58 -18.36
C THR A 74 -10.94 -16.07 -18.63
N GLU A 75 -11.17 -17.38 -18.57
CA GLU A 75 -12.48 -18.01 -18.77
C GLU A 75 -13.35 -18.04 -17.50
N VAL A 76 -12.80 -17.65 -16.34
CA VAL A 76 -13.52 -17.68 -15.07
C VAL A 76 -14.56 -16.56 -15.03
N LYS A 77 -15.80 -16.93 -14.70
CA LYS A 77 -16.89 -15.95 -14.49
C LYS A 77 -16.75 -15.25 -13.13
N PRO A 78 -17.22 -13.99 -12.99
CA PRO A 78 -17.30 -13.33 -11.69
C PRO A 78 -18.01 -14.21 -10.65
N GLY A 79 -17.42 -14.38 -9.48
CA GLY A 79 -17.92 -15.25 -8.41
C GLY A 79 -17.71 -16.75 -8.63
N GLY A 80 -17.16 -17.18 -9.77
CA GLY A 80 -16.81 -18.57 -10.07
C GLY A 80 -15.47 -18.98 -9.46
N PHE A 81 -15.35 -20.27 -9.11
CA PHE A 81 -14.06 -20.86 -8.68
C PHE A 81 -13.04 -20.78 -9.84
N PRO A 82 -11.78 -20.47 -9.59
CA PRO A 82 -11.10 -20.27 -8.31
C PRO A 82 -11.14 -18.82 -7.74
N TYR A 83 -12.19 -18.08 -7.98
CA TYR A 83 -12.52 -16.77 -7.40
C TYR A 83 -11.56 -15.62 -7.77
N VAL A 84 -10.72 -15.76 -8.76
CA VAL A 84 -9.83 -14.69 -9.24
C VAL A 84 -10.63 -13.41 -9.55
N ARG A 85 -11.86 -13.57 -10.08
CA ARG A 85 -12.78 -12.49 -10.44
C ARG A 85 -13.80 -12.16 -9.35
N GLY A 86 -13.46 -12.40 -8.08
CA GLY A 86 -14.31 -12.06 -6.95
C GLY A 86 -15.01 -13.25 -6.31
N THR A 87 -15.42 -13.07 -5.06
CA THR A 87 -16.10 -14.07 -4.23
C THR A 87 -17.56 -13.73 -3.95
N LYS A 88 -18.02 -12.56 -4.40
CA LYS A 88 -19.37 -12.00 -4.20
C LYS A 88 -20.10 -11.88 -5.55
N ALA A 89 -21.43 -11.76 -5.50
CA ALA A 89 -22.26 -11.52 -6.67
C ALA A 89 -22.18 -10.06 -7.18
N ASN A 90 -21.84 -9.12 -6.30
CA ASN A 90 -21.67 -7.70 -6.58
C ASN A 90 -20.29 -7.23 -6.06
N ASN A 91 -19.95 -5.98 -6.31
CA ASN A 91 -18.70 -5.38 -5.82
C ASN A 91 -18.91 -4.49 -4.59
N ASP A 92 -20.04 -4.58 -3.90
CA ASP A 92 -20.29 -3.82 -2.69
C ASP A 92 -19.29 -4.20 -1.58
N TRP A 93 -18.86 -3.21 -0.78
CA TRP A 93 -17.95 -3.40 0.33
C TRP A 93 -18.44 -2.65 1.56
N PHE A 94 -18.06 -3.13 2.75
CA PHE A 94 -18.31 -2.45 3.99
C PHE A 94 -17.35 -1.26 4.17
N VAL A 95 -17.93 -0.08 4.36
CA VAL A 95 -17.21 1.15 4.73
C VAL A 95 -16.89 1.06 6.23
N ARG A 96 -15.63 0.72 6.54
CA ARG A 96 -15.21 0.47 7.92
C ARG A 96 -14.50 1.68 8.52
N GLN A 97 -14.90 2.02 9.75
CA GLN A 97 -14.19 2.97 10.60
C GLN A 97 -13.84 2.34 11.94
N ASN A 98 -12.59 2.52 12.38
CA ASN A 98 -12.09 1.95 13.63
C ASN A 98 -12.24 2.96 14.80
N ILE A 99 -12.61 2.46 15.99
CA ILE A 99 -12.77 3.22 17.22
C ILE A 99 -11.89 2.59 18.31
N VAL A 100 -10.99 3.36 18.89
CA VAL A 100 -10.27 2.96 20.11
C VAL A 100 -11.18 3.25 21.30
N VAL A 101 -11.61 2.20 22.00
CA VAL A 101 -12.56 2.31 23.10
C VAL A 101 -11.80 2.60 24.41
N THR A 102 -11.81 3.86 24.83
CA THR A 102 -11.33 4.30 26.14
C THR A 102 -12.46 4.30 27.17
N ASP A 103 -13.66 4.63 26.74
CA ASP A 103 -14.92 4.57 27.48
C ASP A 103 -16.00 3.98 26.57
N ALA A 104 -16.81 3.03 27.09
CA ALA A 104 -17.80 2.31 26.28
C ALA A 104 -18.95 3.21 25.83
N LYS A 105 -19.39 4.14 26.68
CA LYS A 105 -20.52 5.04 26.39
C LYS A 105 -20.15 6.08 25.35
N GLU A 106 -18.97 6.70 25.47
CA GLU A 106 -18.47 7.66 24.48
C GLU A 106 -18.18 6.96 23.14
N ALA A 107 -17.62 5.74 23.16
CA ALA A 107 -17.39 4.96 21.95
C ALA A 107 -18.71 4.56 21.26
N ASN A 108 -19.75 4.18 22.01
CA ASN A 108 -21.09 3.93 21.49
C ASN A 108 -21.69 5.18 20.84
N LYS A 109 -21.63 6.34 21.51
CA LYS A 109 -22.10 7.62 20.95
C LYS A 109 -21.40 7.96 19.62
N LYS A 110 -20.06 7.77 19.56
CA LYS A 110 -19.29 7.94 18.33
C LYS A 110 -19.71 6.93 17.27
N ALA A 111 -19.95 5.67 17.64
CA ALA A 111 -20.38 4.62 16.73
C ALA A 111 -21.74 4.95 16.08
N LEU A 112 -22.73 5.34 16.87
CA LEU A 112 -24.05 5.75 16.38
C LEU A 112 -23.97 6.99 15.46
N ASP A 113 -23.13 7.97 15.81
CA ASP A 113 -22.89 9.16 14.97
C ASP A 113 -22.32 8.79 13.59
N ILE A 114 -21.28 7.96 13.54
CA ILE A 114 -20.65 7.60 12.26
C ILE A 114 -21.48 6.63 11.42
N LEU A 115 -22.31 5.76 12.04
CA LEU A 115 -23.29 4.94 11.33
C LEU A 115 -24.30 5.81 10.59
N ASN A 116 -24.80 6.89 11.21
CA ASN A 116 -25.67 7.87 10.58
C ASN A 116 -24.98 8.67 9.47
N LYS A 117 -23.65 8.60 9.36
CA LYS A 117 -22.82 9.27 8.35
C LYS A 117 -22.30 8.32 7.26
N GLY A 118 -22.93 7.15 7.07
CA GLY A 118 -22.66 6.22 5.97
C GLY A 118 -21.63 5.12 6.26
N VAL A 119 -21.13 5.00 7.49
CA VAL A 119 -20.37 3.81 7.93
C VAL A 119 -21.34 2.65 8.11
N ASN A 120 -20.96 1.46 7.69
CA ASN A 120 -21.72 0.22 7.88
C ASN A 120 -20.87 -0.93 8.41
N SER A 121 -19.63 -0.63 8.83
CA SER A 121 -18.73 -1.56 9.51
C SER A 121 -17.96 -0.84 10.62
N LEU A 122 -18.09 -1.33 11.83
CA LEU A 122 -17.42 -0.78 13.01
C LEU A 122 -16.27 -1.68 13.45
N GLY A 123 -15.11 -1.07 13.73
CA GLY A 123 -13.96 -1.76 14.31
C GLY A 123 -13.67 -1.24 15.72
N PHE A 124 -13.95 -2.04 16.75
CA PHE A 124 -13.70 -1.67 18.14
C PHE A 124 -12.40 -2.28 18.67
N LYS A 125 -11.46 -1.42 19.08
CA LYS A 125 -10.30 -1.85 19.88
C LYS A 125 -10.63 -1.68 21.35
N VAL A 126 -10.93 -2.81 22.02
CA VAL A 126 -11.45 -2.82 23.40
C VAL A 126 -10.37 -3.15 24.43
N ASP A 127 -10.45 -2.53 25.62
CA ASP A 127 -9.55 -2.86 26.72
C ASP A 127 -9.90 -4.25 27.29
N LYS A 128 -8.86 -5.08 27.40
CA LYS A 128 -8.96 -6.45 27.97
C LYS A 128 -9.48 -6.49 29.41
N ASN A 129 -9.28 -5.42 30.19
CA ASN A 129 -9.65 -5.35 31.61
C ASN A 129 -11.10 -4.87 31.82
N ALA A 130 -11.69 -4.21 30.81
CA ALA A 130 -13.05 -3.68 30.88
C ALA A 130 -14.12 -4.70 30.44
N LEU A 131 -13.71 -5.85 29.87
CA LEU A 131 -14.64 -6.83 29.29
C LEU A 131 -15.58 -7.42 30.32
N SER A 132 -16.89 -7.14 30.19
CA SER A 132 -18.00 -7.71 30.96
C SER A 132 -19.27 -7.72 30.10
N PRO A 133 -20.34 -8.44 30.50
CA PRO A 133 -21.63 -8.35 29.82
C PRO A 133 -22.17 -6.92 29.74
N GLU A 134 -22.09 -6.15 30.83
CA GLU A 134 -22.55 -4.75 30.93
C GLU A 134 -21.73 -3.84 30.00
N TYR A 135 -20.42 -4.08 29.89
CA TYR A 135 -19.56 -3.33 28.98
C TYR A 135 -19.98 -3.54 27.53
N ILE A 136 -20.23 -4.79 27.11
CA ILE A 136 -20.68 -5.09 25.74
C ILE A 136 -22.07 -4.53 25.49
N ALA A 137 -23.00 -4.63 26.45
CA ALA A 137 -24.33 -4.05 26.35
C ALA A 137 -24.27 -2.52 26.17
N THR A 138 -23.42 -1.84 26.95
CA THR A 138 -23.23 -0.39 26.84
C THR A 138 -22.59 0.01 25.49
N LEU A 139 -21.58 -0.74 25.05
CA LEU A 139 -20.87 -0.46 23.79
C LEU A 139 -21.77 -0.63 22.56
N LEU A 140 -22.68 -1.59 22.59
CA LEU A 140 -23.54 -1.94 21.46
C LEU A 140 -24.98 -1.41 21.60
N ASP A 141 -25.28 -0.61 22.62
CA ASP A 141 -26.61 -0.05 22.84
C ASP A 141 -27.09 0.73 21.61
N GLY A 142 -28.30 0.43 21.12
CA GLY A 142 -28.90 1.08 19.95
C GLY A 142 -28.27 0.73 18.61
N ILE A 143 -27.27 -0.16 18.55
CA ILE A 143 -26.68 -0.64 17.30
C ILE A 143 -27.37 -1.91 16.85
N ASP A 144 -27.99 -1.91 15.67
CA ASP A 144 -28.57 -3.11 15.06
C ASP A 144 -27.45 -3.99 14.46
N ALA A 145 -27.14 -5.07 15.17
CA ALA A 145 -26.09 -5.99 14.78
C ALA A 145 -26.39 -6.81 13.51
N GLU A 146 -27.66 -6.87 13.06
CA GLU A 146 -28.04 -7.52 11.79
C GLU A 146 -27.75 -6.64 10.56
N CYS A 147 -27.58 -5.32 10.77
CA CYS A 147 -27.36 -4.34 9.72
C CYS A 147 -25.91 -3.83 9.65
N VAL A 148 -25.11 -4.08 10.68
CA VAL A 148 -23.75 -3.52 10.83
C VAL A 148 -22.72 -4.64 10.97
N GLU A 149 -21.65 -4.62 10.15
CA GLU A 149 -20.51 -5.51 10.36
C GLU A 149 -19.75 -5.09 11.63
N LEU A 150 -19.74 -5.95 12.66
CA LEU A 150 -19.12 -5.66 13.96
C LEU A 150 -17.76 -6.37 14.11
N ASN A 151 -16.69 -5.60 14.19
CA ASN A 151 -15.34 -6.12 14.27
C ASN A 151 -14.69 -5.70 15.59
N PHE A 152 -14.00 -6.65 16.25
CA PHE A 152 -13.40 -6.41 17.55
C PHE A 152 -11.93 -6.80 17.57
N GLN A 153 -11.15 -6.07 18.35
CA GLN A 153 -9.76 -6.37 18.65
C GLN A 153 -9.52 -6.19 20.16
N THR A 154 -8.92 -7.19 20.78
CA THR A 154 -8.48 -7.16 22.18
C THR A 154 -7.17 -7.93 22.36
N CYS A 155 -6.71 -8.11 23.58
CA CYS A 155 -5.59 -8.99 23.92
C CYS A 155 -5.91 -10.44 23.51
N VAL A 156 -4.92 -11.11 22.91
CA VAL A 156 -5.03 -12.51 22.43
C VAL A 156 -5.69 -13.44 23.47
N ARG A 157 -5.25 -13.40 24.73
CA ARG A 157 -5.77 -14.25 25.82
C ARG A 157 -7.23 -14.01 26.18
N LYS A 158 -7.78 -12.83 25.83
CA LYS A 158 -9.17 -12.45 26.12
C LYS A 158 -10.10 -12.57 24.91
N SER A 159 -9.57 -12.94 23.74
CA SER A 159 -10.36 -13.00 22.51
C SER A 159 -11.47 -14.06 22.57
N ALA A 160 -11.21 -15.25 23.16
CA ALA A 160 -12.24 -16.27 23.32
C ALA A 160 -13.33 -15.80 24.29
N TYR A 161 -12.95 -15.20 25.41
CA TYR A 161 -13.91 -14.63 26.37
C TYR A 161 -14.77 -13.52 25.75
N LEU A 162 -14.17 -12.66 24.93
CA LEU A 162 -14.92 -11.66 24.17
C LEU A 162 -15.92 -12.32 23.21
N MET A 163 -15.53 -13.42 22.54
CA MET A 163 -16.44 -14.17 21.67
C MET A 163 -17.65 -14.73 22.44
N ASP A 164 -17.41 -15.29 23.62
CA ASP A 164 -18.47 -15.83 24.46
C ASP A 164 -19.43 -14.72 24.93
N LEU A 165 -18.91 -13.53 25.29
CA LEU A 165 -19.74 -12.36 25.63
C LEU A 165 -20.61 -11.92 24.43
N LEU A 166 -20.05 -11.88 23.22
CA LEU A 166 -20.81 -11.51 22.01
C LEU A 166 -21.89 -12.54 21.69
N VAL A 167 -21.58 -13.84 21.78
CA VAL A 167 -22.57 -14.92 21.58
C VAL A 167 -23.71 -14.78 22.57
N ALA A 168 -23.42 -14.53 23.85
CA ALA A 168 -24.43 -14.33 24.89
C ALA A 168 -25.27 -13.08 24.63
N TYR A 169 -24.64 -11.97 24.23
CA TYR A 169 -25.32 -10.71 23.88
C TYR A 169 -26.29 -10.91 22.72
N PHE A 170 -25.84 -11.50 21.62
CA PHE A 170 -26.67 -11.73 20.43
C PHE A 170 -27.84 -12.68 20.74
N ALA A 171 -27.61 -13.71 21.53
CA ALA A 171 -28.66 -14.65 21.96
C ALA A 171 -29.72 -13.96 22.85
N ALA A 172 -29.29 -13.08 23.79
CA ALA A 172 -30.20 -12.34 24.65
C ALA A 172 -31.09 -11.36 23.87
N HIS A 173 -30.59 -10.80 22.77
CA HIS A 173 -31.35 -9.88 21.89
C HIS A 173 -32.09 -10.61 20.75
N GLN A 174 -32.03 -11.96 20.70
CA GLN A 174 -32.72 -12.80 19.70
C GLN A 174 -32.36 -12.45 18.24
N TYR A 175 -31.14 -11.98 17.98
CA TYR A 175 -30.67 -11.69 16.63
C TYR A 175 -30.59 -12.95 15.76
N ASP A 176 -30.93 -12.82 14.48
CA ASP A 176 -30.74 -13.89 13.48
C ASP A 176 -29.25 -14.10 13.20
N VAL A 177 -28.71 -15.24 13.65
CA VAL A 177 -27.30 -15.60 13.47
C VAL A 177 -26.85 -15.66 12.01
N LEU A 178 -27.79 -15.78 11.06
CA LEU A 178 -27.50 -15.79 9.63
C LEU A 178 -27.32 -14.39 9.03
N LYS A 179 -27.64 -13.35 9.80
CA LYS A 179 -27.44 -11.95 9.41
C LYS A 179 -26.26 -11.30 10.13
N LEU A 180 -25.76 -11.92 11.19
CA LEU A 180 -24.65 -11.38 11.97
C LEU A 180 -23.33 -11.52 11.24
N GLU A 181 -22.78 -10.41 10.76
CA GLU A 181 -21.45 -10.35 10.17
C GLU A 181 -20.45 -9.62 11.08
N GLY A 182 -19.22 -10.15 11.13
CA GLY A 182 -18.20 -9.50 11.92
C GLY A 182 -16.92 -10.31 12.07
N SER A 183 -16.05 -9.82 12.96
CA SER A 183 -14.82 -10.53 13.30
C SER A 183 -14.30 -10.21 14.69
N ILE A 184 -13.53 -11.16 15.24
CA ILE A 184 -12.57 -10.90 16.31
C ILE A 184 -11.19 -11.08 15.69
N ASN A 185 -10.33 -10.08 15.85
CA ASN A 185 -8.98 -10.12 15.29
C ASN A 185 -8.04 -10.85 16.26
N PHE A 186 -8.22 -12.20 16.39
CA PHE A 186 -7.30 -13.06 17.13
C PHE A 186 -6.12 -13.39 16.23
N ASP A 187 -4.93 -12.88 16.59
CA ASP A 187 -3.69 -13.12 15.84
C ASP A 187 -2.46 -13.05 16.75
N PRO A 188 -2.15 -14.12 17.47
CA PRO A 188 -0.93 -14.20 18.28
C PRO A 188 0.36 -14.15 17.47
N MET A 189 0.38 -14.69 16.24
CA MET A 189 1.57 -14.65 15.37
C MET A 189 1.92 -13.21 14.96
N ASN A 190 0.94 -12.34 14.73
CA ASN A 190 1.20 -10.91 14.54
C ASN A 190 1.83 -10.25 15.79
N SER A 191 1.37 -10.64 16.98
CA SER A 191 1.95 -10.16 18.23
C SER A 191 3.39 -10.63 18.44
N MET A 192 3.74 -11.83 17.96
CA MET A 192 5.13 -12.30 17.95
C MET A 192 6.00 -11.41 17.08
N GLN A 193 5.58 -11.13 15.87
CA GLN A 193 6.32 -10.32 14.91
C GLN A 193 6.45 -8.85 15.32
N LEU A 194 5.37 -8.25 15.84
CA LEU A 194 5.38 -6.80 16.18
C LEU A 194 6.02 -6.50 17.53
N LYS A 195 5.96 -7.44 18.49
CA LYS A 195 6.35 -7.23 19.89
C LYS A 195 7.49 -8.14 20.35
N GLY A 196 8.03 -8.96 19.45
CA GLY A 196 9.10 -9.91 19.79
C GLY A 196 8.69 -10.92 20.87
N LYS A 197 7.41 -11.27 20.94
CA LYS A 197 6.93 -12.24 21.95
C LYS A 197 7.31 -13.65 21.58
N LYS A 198 7.69 -14.44 22.57
CA LYS A 198 7.96 -15.87 22.43
C LYS A 198 6.74 -16.65 22.93
N LEU A 199 6.04 -17.30 22.02
CA LEU A 199 4.89 -18.16 22.33
C LEU A 199 5.16 -19.58 21.86
N ALA A 200 4.63 -20.58 22.59
CA ALA A 200 4.67 -21.96 22.14
C ALA A 200 3.60 -22.21 21.06
N LYS A 201 3.94 -22.94 20.00
CA LYS A 201 3.02 -23.24 18.89
C LYS A 201 1.75 -23.92 19.37
N ASP A 202 1.88 -24.92 20.24
CA ASP A 202 0.74 -25.68 20.74
C ASP A 202 -0.23 -24.82 21.55
N ASP A 203 0.27 -23.93 22.40
CA ASP A 203 -0.57 -22.98 23.16
C ASP A 203 -1.34 -22.03 22.22
N VAL A 204 -0.66 -21.51 21.20
CA VAL A 204 -1.25 -20.62 20.20
C VAL A 204 -2.37 -21.33 19.44
N MET A 205 -2.11 -22.55 18.98
CA MET A 205 -3.06 -23.29 18.15
C MET A 205 -4.22 -23.87 18.96
N GLU A 206 -4.00 -24.19 20.24
CA GLU A 206 -5.11 -24.57 21.11
C GLU A 206 -6.03 -23.38 21.44
N MET A 207 -5.47 -22.18 21.66
CA MET A 207 -6.27 -20.96 21.76
C MET A 207 -7.04 -20.66 20.46
N ALA A 208 -6.43 -20.88 19.29
CA ALA A 208 -7.09 -20.73 18.00
C ALA A 208 -8.26 -21.70 17.83
N LYS A 209 -8.09 -22.98 18.20
CA LYS A 209 -9.15 -23.98 18.21
C LYS A 209 -10.32 -23.54 19.09
N ASN A 210 -10.03 -23.12 20.31
CA ASN A 210 -11.05 -22.75 21.28
C ASN A 210 -11.91 -21.57 20.77
N ILE A 211 -11.30 -20.51 20.23
CA ILE A 211 -12.07 -19.37 19.70
C ILE A 211 -12.87 -19.76 18.45
N VAL A 212 -12.36 -20.66 17.60
CA VAL A 212 -13.09 -21.16 16.43
C VAL A 212 -14.32 -21.95 16.85
N LEU A 213 -14.21 -22.78 17.90
CA LEU A 213 -15.34 -23.57 18.43
C LEU A 213 -16.38 -22.66 19.13
N SER A 214 -15.96 -21.65 19.90
CA SER A 214 -16.87 -20.64 20.47
C SER A 214 -17.66 -19.91 19.38
N ALA A 215 -17.02 -19.61 18.27
CA ALA A 215 -17.65 -18.92 17.13
C ALA A 215 -18.43 -19.83 16.19
N ALA A 216 -18.50 -21.14 16.41
CA ALA A 216 -19.13 -22.08 15.47
C ALA A 216 -20.62 -21.77 15.23
N ARG A 217 -21.33 -21.21 16.23
CA ARG A 217 -22.75 -20.82 16.15
C ARG A 217 -23.00 -19.57 15.31
N LEU A 218 -21.97 -18.76 15.01
CA LEU A 218 -22.05 -17.54 14.20
C LEU A 218 -21.38 -17.78 12.84
N PRO A 219 -22.10 -18.23 11.80
CA PRO A 219 -21.50 -18.72 10.55
C PRO A 219 -20.72 -17.66 9.79
N PHE A 220 -21.07 -16.38 9.92
CA PHE A 220 -20.42 -15.27 9.23
C PHE A 220 -19.48 -14.43 10.09
N TYR A 221 -19.24 -14.87 11.34
CA TYR A 221 -18.18 -14.30 12.18
C TYR A 221 -16.83 -14.96 11.89
N ARG A 222 -15.81 -14.15 11.69
CA ARG A 222 -14.42 -14.56 11.46
C ARG A 222 -13.60 -14.28 12.72
N VAL A 223 -12.85 -15.27 13.19
CA VAL A 223 -12.19 -15.15 14.50
C VAL A 223 -10.68 -15.38 14.44
N ILE A 224 -10.15 -15.78 13.30
CA ILE A 224 -8.71 -15.87 13.06
C ILE A 224 -8.32 -14.74 12.10
N GLY A 225 -7.44 -13.86 12.55
CA GLY A 225 -6.88 -12.79 11.74
C GLY A 225 -5.54 -13.19 11.12
N VAL A 226 -5.35 -12.88 9.84
CA VAL A 226 -4.05 -12.86 9.17
C VAL A 226 -3.76 -11.40 8.86
N ASN A 227 -2.94 -10.75 9.71
CA ASN A 227 -2.74 -9.29 9.66
C ASN A 227 -1.55 -8.91 8.78
N ALA A 228 -1.62 -9.25 7.48
CA ALA A 228 -0.58 -8.94 6.50
C ALA A 228 -0.36 -7.43 6.32
N VAL A 229 -1.31 -6.59 6.75
CA VAL A 229 -1.12 -5.13 6.84
C VAL A 229 0.14 -4.74 7.62
N SER A 230 0.55 -5.54 8.61
CA SER A 230 1.81 -5.31 9.34
C SER A 230 3.04 -5.50 8.46
N HIS A 231 3.01 -6.44 7.51
CA HIS A 231 4.08 -6.65 6.53
C HIS A 231 4.13 -5.49 5.53
N ASN A 232 2.98 -5.04 5.03
CA ASN A 232 2.90 -3.87 4.15
C ASN A 232 3.48 -2.63 4.82
N ASN A 233 3.09 -2.36 6.08
CA ASN A 233 3.59 -1.24 6.87
C ASN A 233 5.08 -1.39 7.27
N ALA A 234 5.62 -2.62 7.25
CA ALA A 234 7.05 -2.90 7.38
C ALA A 234 7.83 -2.76 6.06
N GLY A 235 7.17 -2.35 4.98
CA GLY A 235 7.80 -2.10 3.67
C GLY A 235 7.73 -3.25 2.68
N ALA A 236 6.99 -4.33 2.95
CA ALA A 236 6.81 -5.44 2.01
C ALA A 236 6.32 -4.97 0.63
N PHE A 237 6.79 -5.63 -0.43
CA PHE A 237 6.18 -5.55 -1.74
C PHE A 237 4.95 -6.44 -1.83
N ALA A 238 4.11 -6.25 -2.85
CA ALA A 238 2.84 -6.94 -2.99
C ALA A 238 2.97 -8.48 -3.04
N ALA A 239 3.94 -9.01 -3.78
CA ALA A 239 4.22 -10.45 -3.85
C ALA A 239 4.66 -11.01 -2.50
N GLN A 240 5.48 -10.27 -1.75
CA GLN A 240 6.01 -10.67 -0.45
C GLN A 240 4.92 -10.65 0.62
N GLU A 241 4.11 -9.58 0.67
CA GLU A 241 2.94 -9.50 1.55
C GLU A 241 1.99 -10.66 1.31
N LEU A 242 1.66 -10.94 0.03
CA LEU A 242 0.75 -12.00 -0.36
C LEU A 242 1.30 -13.40 -0.04
N GLY A 243 2.53 -13.71 -0.43
CA GLY A 243 3.13 -15.02 -0.19
C GLY A 243 3.19 -15.38 1.29
N TYR A 244 3.63 -14.43 2.12
CA TYR A 244 3.67 -14.62 3.57
C TYR A 244 2.27 -14.69 4.19
N ALA A 245 1.30 -13.92 3.69
CA ALA A 245 -0.08 -14.01 4.17
C ALA A 245 -0.71 -15.39 3.88
N LEU A 246 -0.43 -15.97 2.72
CA LEU A 246 -0.89 -17.31 2.37
C LEU A 246 -0.30 -18.38 3.29
N ALA A 247 1.00 -18.34 3.55
CA ALA A 247 1.66 -19.25 4.50
C ALA A 247 1.13 -19.07 5.93
N TRP A 248 0.90 -17.82 6.33
CA TRP A 248 0.29 -17.51 7.62
C TRP A 248 -1.13 -18.07 7.78
N GLY A 249 -1.96 -17.91 6.74
CA GLY A 249 -3.31 -18.47 6.70
C GLY A 249 -3.29 -20.00 6.68
N ASN A 250 -2.38 -20.62 5.92
CA ASN A 250 -2.19 -22.06 5.84
C ASN A 250 -1.72 -22.64 7.19
N GLU A 251 -0.83 -21.98 7.89
CA GLU A 251 -0.38 -22.37 9.24
C GLU A 251 -1.55 -22.52 10.22
N TYR A 252 -2.49 -21.56 10.24
CA TYR A 252 -3.70 -21.69 11.03
C TYR A 252 -4.61 -22.81 10.53
N LEU A 253 -4.82 -22.90 9.21
CA LEU A 253 -5.73 -23.89 8.63
C LEU A 253 -5.26 -25.31 8.91
N SER A 254 -3.99 -25.64 8.60
CA SER A 254 -3.40 -26.96 8.83
C SER A 254 -3.44 -27.34 10.31
N SER A 255 -2.98 -26.42 11.18
CA SER A 255 -2.92 -26.67 12.63
C SER A 255 -4.31 -26.89 13.26
N LEU A 256 -5.35 -26.22 12.75
CA LEU A 256 -6.74 -26.43 13.20
C LEU A 256 -7.28 -27.79 12.73
N VAL A 257 -7.00 -28.16 11.48
CA VAL A 257 -7.40 -29.47 10.91
C VAL A 257 -6.72 -30.61 11.66
N ASP A 258 -5.42 -30.52 11.93
CA ASP A 258 -4.65 -31.53 12.71
C ASP A 258 -5.19 -31.70 14.12
N ARG A 259 -5.81 -30.66 14.70
CA ARG A 259 -6.46 -30.68 15.99
C ARG A 259 -7.94 -31.08 15.94
N GLY A 260 -8.39 -31.63 14.80
CA GLY A 260 -9.74 -32.18 14.61
C GLY A 260 -10.84 -31.15 14.38
N VAL A 261 -10.50 -29.91 14.04
CA VAL A 261 -11.49 -28.91 13.58
C VAL A 261 -11.88 -29.22 12.13
N ASP A 262 -13.18 -29.24 11.86
CA ASP A 262 -13.68 -29.43 10.49
C ASP A 262 -13.07 -28.40 9.51
N THR A 263 -12.52 -28.87 8.40
CA THR A 263 -11.83 -28.04 7.41
C THR A 263 -12.69 -26.88 6.89
N SER A 264 -13.97 -27.16 6.59
CA SER A 264 -14.91 -26.13 6.12
C SER A 264 -15.17 -25.06 7.19
N LEU A 265 -15.25 -25.47 8.47
CA LEU A 265 -15.38 -24.53 9.58
C LEU A 265 -14.09 -23.71 9.75
N ALA A 266 -12.93 -24.37 9.81
CA ALA A 266 -11.64 -23.71 9.99
C ALA A 266 -11.40 -22.64 8.91
N ALA A 267 -11.52 -23.01 7.63
CA ALA A 267 -11.32 -22.08 6.51
C ALA A 267 -12.28 -20.88 6.55
N LYS A 268 -13.56 -21.10 6.90
CA LYS A 268 -14.56 -20.03 7.02
C LYS A 268 -14.33 -19.08 8.20
N LYS A 269 -13.49 -19.45 9.18
CA LYS A 269 -13.20 -18.59 10.34
C LYS A 269 -11.97 -17.71 10.16
N ILE A 270 -11.25 -17.85 9.05
CA ILE A 270 -10.05 -17.03 8.73
C ILE A 270 -10.46 -15.78 7.96
N LYS A 271 -9.88 -14.62 8.34
CA LYS A 271 -10.01 -13.32 7.66
C LYS A 271 -8.62 -12.76 7.40
N PHE A 272 -8.38 -12.33 6.17
CA PHE A 272 -7.14 -11.70 5.76
C PHE A 272 -7.29 -10.18 5.79
N ASN A 273 -6.34 -9.51 6.44
CA ASN A 273 -6.25 -8.07 6.52
C ASN A 273 -4.97 -7.64 5.78
N PHE A 274 -5.12 -7.01 4.61
CA PHE A 274 -4.01 -6.56 3.75
C PHE A 274 -3.83 -5.06 3.82
N GLY A 275 -2.58 -4.60 3.68
CA GLY A 275 -2.29 -3.21 3.36
C GLY A 275 -2.57 -2.90 1.90
N VAL A 276 -2.76 -1.62 1.58
CA VAL A 276 -2.90 -1.15 0.20
C VAL A 276 -1.92 0.00 -0.02
N GLY A 277 -0.94 -0.22 -0.89
CA GLY A 277 0.08 0.75 -1.23
C GLY A 277 -0.25 1.58 -2.47
N GLY A 278 0.69 2.42 -2.89
CA GLY A 278 0.50 3.36 -3.99
C GLY A 278 0.60 2.75 -5.41
N ASN A 279 0.97 1.47 -5.56
CA ASN A 279 1.10 0.85 -6.88
C ASN A 279 -0.25 0.31 -7.36
N TYR A 280 -1.05 1.18 -7.94
CA TYR A 280 -2.46 1.01 -8.25
C TYR A 280 -2.83 -0.34 -8.92
N PHE A 281 -2.22 -0.66 -10.04
CA PHE A 281 -2.54 -1.87 -10.79
C PHE A 281 -1.98 -3.14 -10.13
N MET A 282 -0.84 -3.03 -9.46
CA MET A 282 -0.24 -4.13 -8.71
C MET A 282 -1.13 -4.52 -7.51
N GLU A 283 -1.74 -3.53 -6.84
CA GLU A 283 -2.69 -3.78 -5.74
C GLU A 283 -3.97 -4.47 -6.22
N ILE A 284 -4.52 -4.07 -7.38
CA ILE A 284 -5.65 -4.79 -8.00
C ILE A 284 -5.26 -6.25 -8.29
N ALA A 285 -4.09 -6.46 -8.89
CA ALA A 285 -3.57 -7.79 -9.19
C ALA A 285 -3.34 -8.62 -7.92
N LYS A 286 -2.83 -8.02 -6.83
CA LYS A 286 -2.65 -8.66 -5.53
C LYS A 286 -3.95 -9.24 -5.00
N PHE A 287 -5.03 -8.47 -4.97
CA PHE A 287 -6.33 -8.95 -4.47
C PHE A 287 -6.95 -10.02 -5.37
N ARG A 288 -6.72 -9.97 -6.68
CA ARG A 288 -7.13 -11.02 -7.62
C ARG A 288 -6.34 -12.31 -7.36
N ALA A 289 -5.01 -12.23 -7.28
CA ALA A 289 -4.12 -13.35 -6.99
C ALA A 289 -4.39 -13.96 -5.60
N ALA A 290 -4.66 -13.14 -4.58
CA ALA A 290 -4.96 -13.59 -3.23
C ALA A 290 -6.17 -14.53 -3.18
N LYS A 291 -7.28 -14.11 -3.80
CA LYS A 291 -8.49 -14.93 -3.87
C LYS A 291 -8.26 -16.25 -4.61
N TRP A 292 -7.52 -16.17 -5.72
CA TRP A 292 -7.19 -17.33 -6.54
C TRP A 292 -6.34 -18.34 -5.78
N LEU A 293 -5.20 -17.93 -5.26
CA LEU A 293 -4.25 -18.84 -4.59
C LEU A 293 -4.84 -19.43 -3.30
N TRP A 294 -5.55 -18.63 -2.50
CA TRP A 294 -6.22 -19.14 -1.31
C TRP A 294 -7.26 -20.19 -1.63
N ALA A 295 -8.03 -20.00 -2.71
CA ALA A 295 -9.01 -20.99 -3.14
C ALA A 295 -8.37 -22.35 -3.45
N LEU A 296 -7.20 -22.34 -4.15
CA LEU A 296 -6.44 -23.55 -4.46
C LEU A 296 -5.85 -24.21 -3.20
N ILE A 297 -5.33 -23.41 -2.25
CA ILE A 297 -4.84 -23.93 -0.97
C ILE A 297 -5.97 -24.67 -0.23
N VAL A 298 -7.14 -24.03 -0.07
CA VAL A 298 -8.26 -24.65 0.65
C VAL A 298 -8.83 -25.84 -0.11
N GLU A 299 -8.85 -25.83 -1.44
CA GLU A 299 -9.28 -26.96 -2.27
C GLU A 299 -8.45 -28.20 -1.99
N ALA A 300 -7.13 -28.07 -1.79
CA ALA A 300 -6.24 -29.19 -1.50
C ALA A 300 -6.62 -29.92 -0.19
N TYR A 301 -7.26 -29.24 0.76
CA TYR A 301 -7.80 -29.86 1.99
C TYR A 301 -9.17 -30.53 1.80
N GLN A 302 -9.80 -30.46 0.62
CA GLN A 302 -11.09 -31.05 0.28
C GLN A 302 -12.17 -30.82 1.36
N PRO A 303 -12.52 -29.57 1.67
CA PRO A 303 -13.46 -29.24 2.75
C PRO A 303 -14.83 -29.86 2.48
N ALA A 304 -15.34 -30.70 3.40
CA ALA A 304 -16.65 -31.32 3.27
C ALA A 304 -17.77 -30.28 3.46
N CYS A 305 -18.86 -30.40 2.69
CA CYS A 305 -20.04 -29.58 2.89
C CYS A 305 -21.03 -30.27 3.83
N ARG A 306 -21.34 -29.62 4.96
CA ARG A 306 -22.33 -30.10 5.93
C ARG A 306 -23.69 -29.43 5.80
N ARG A 307 -23.89 -28.54 4.85
CA ARG A 307 -25.18 -27.87 4.60
C ARG A 307 -25.96 -28.68 3.56
N GLU A 308 -27.15 -29.09 3.93
CA GLU A 308 -28.11 -29.62 2.96
C GLU A 308 -28.44 -28.51 1.93
N ASN A 309 -28.49 -28.88 0.64
CA ASN A 309 -28.83 -27.97 -0.47
C ASN A 309 -27.88 -26.76 -0.66
N CYS A 310 -26.59 -26.92 -0.39
CA CYS A 310 -25.61 -25.87 -0.72
C CYS A 310 -25.34 -25.85 -2.24
N GLU A 311 -25.77 -24.81 -2.93
CA GLU A 311 -25.58 -24.63 -4.38
C GLU A 311 -24.11 -24.62 -4.82
N LEU A 312 -23.18 -24.37 -3.89
CA LEU A 312 -21.74 -24.36 -4.14
C LEU A 312 -21.06 -25.67 -3.69
N THR A 313 -21.81 -26.77 -3.60
CA THR A 313 -21.26 -28.10 -3.32
C THR A 313 -21.14 -28.88 -4.63
N ARG A 314 -19.96 -29.43 -4.91
CA ARG A 314 -19.70 -30.33 -6.04
C ARG A 314 -18.95 -31.55 -5.51
N ASP A 315 -19.42 -32.74 -5.83
CA ASP A 315 -18.82 -34.00 -5.39
C ASP A 315 -18.54 -34.08 -3.87
N GLY A 316 -19.42 -33.50 -3.06
CA GLY A 316 -19.27 -33.43 -1.61
C GLY A 316 -18.33 -32.33 -1.08
N ILE A 317 -17.63 -31.64 -1.96
CA ILE A 317 -16.66 -30.58 -1.62
C ILE A 317 -17.36 -29.22 -1.50
N CYS A 318 -17.03 -28.49 -0.43
CA CYS A 318 -17.62 -27.18 -0.11
C CYS A 318 -16.85 -26.02 -0.75
N TYR A 319 -17.21 -25.62 -1.95
CA TYR A 319 -16.56 -24.48 -2.62
C TYR A 319 -16.79 -23.14 -1.90
N CYS A 320 -17.86 -23.00 -1.12
CA CYS A 320 -18.06 -21.78 -0.32
C CYS A 320 -17.01 -21.59 0.79
N ALA A 321 -16.35 -22.67 1.25
CA ALA A 321 -15.27 -22.59 2.23
C ALA A 321 -13.96 -22.05 1.64
N MET A 322 -13.80 -22.14 0.30
CA MET A 322 -12.61 -21.70 -0.42
C MET A 322 -12.59 -20.19 -0.69
N LYS A 323 -13.69 -19.48 -0.39
CA LYS A 323 -13.81 -18.04 -0.56
C LYS A 323 -12.99 -17.28 0.47
N MET A 324 -11.94 -16.61 0.06
CA MET A 324 -11.16 -15.74 0.94
C MET A 324 -12.00 -14.55 1.42
N ARG A 325 -12.03 -14.28 2.72
CA ARG A 325 -12.61 -13.05 3.29
C ARG A 325 -11.49 -12.01 3.43
N LEU A 326 -11.64 -10.89 2.73
CA LEU A 326 -10.62 -9.83 2.60
C LEU A 326 -11.08 -8.55 3.29
N HIS A 327 -10.23 -8.02 4.16
CA HIS A 327 -10.27 -6.64 4.60
C HIS A 327 -9.03 -5.92 4.09
N ALA A 328 -9.17 -4.67 3.65
CA ALA A 328 -8.05 -3.84 3.25
C ALA A 328 -7.96 -2.58 4.13
N GLU A 329 -6.73 -2.13 4.37
CA GLU A 329 -6.43 -0.87 5.04
C GLU A 329 -5.38 -0.12 4.22
N THR A 330 -5.56 1.19 4.01
CA THR A 330 -4.57 2.00 3.30
C THR A 330 -3.23 2.00 4.02
N SER A 331 -2.13 1.87 3.29
CA SER A 331 -0.78 1.71 3.84
C SER A 331 -0.36 2.89 4.71
N ALA A 332 0.32 2.62 5.83
CA ALA A 332 1.00 3.66 6.62
C ALA A 332 2.43 3.93 6.11
N PHE A 333 3.04 2.99 5.36
CA PHE A 333 4.42 3.08 4.92
C PHE A 333 4.71 4.31 4.04
N ASN A 334 3.81 4.64 3.12
CA ASN A 334 3.97 5.75 2.16
C ASN A 334 3.32 7.06 2.60
N LYS A 335 2.89 7.18 3.84
CA LYS A 335 2.31 8.42 4.37
C LYS A 335 3.39 9.35 4.91
N THR A 336 3.17 10.65 4.73
CA THR A 336 4.14 11.71 5.02
C THR A 336 3.62 12.66 6.10
N ILE A 337 4.53 13.25 6.87
CA ILE A 337 4.23 14.31 7.85
C ILE A 337 4.17 15.66 7.13
N PHE A 338 5.18 15.95 6.30
CA PHE A 338 5.17 17.13 5.47
C PHE A 338 4.26 16.94 4.26
N ASP A 339 3.62 18.02 3.85
CA ASP A 339 2.58 18.04 2.82
C ASP A 339 1.49 16.98 3.06
N ALA A 340 1.01 16.95 4.31
CA ALA A 340 0.13 15.90 4.82
C ALA A 340 -1.18 15.77 4.03
N HIS A 341 -1.68 16.86 3.41
CA HIS A 341 -2.88 16.82 2.59
C HIS A 341 -2.72 15.96 1.34
N VAL A 342 -1.50 15.78 0.83
CA VAL A 342 -1.23 14.85 -0.29
C VAL A 342 -1.51 13.40 0.12
N ASN A 343 -1.50 13.07 1.41
CA ASN A 343 -1.93 11.75 1.87
C ASN A 343 -3.40 11.45 1.54
N MET A 344 -4.28 12.47 1.43
CA MET A 344 -5.66 12.26 0.97
C MET A 344 -5.70 11.74 -0.47
N LEU A 345 -4.83 12.26 -1.35
CA LEU A 345 -4.72 11.80 -2.73
C LEU A 345 -4.18 10.36 -2.80
N ARG A 346 -3.19 10.03 -1.94
CA ARG A 346 -2.66 8.66 -1.83
C ARG A 346 -3.72 7.69 -1.37
N THR A 347 -4.41 8.00 -0.26
CA THR A 347 -5.45 7.12 0.28
C THR A 347 -6.64 6.97 -0.65
N GLN A 348 -6.95 7.98 -1.49
CA GLN A 348 -7.99 7.87 -2.50
C GLN A 348 -7.62 6.83 -3.57
N THR A 349 -6.43 6.89 -4.15
CA THR A 349 -5.99 5.91 -5.16
C THR A 349 -5.84 4.49 -4.58
N GLU A 350 -5.39 4.37 -3.33
CA GLU A 350 -5.33 3.11 -2.59
C GLU A 350 -6.74 2.53 -2.36
N ALA A 351 -7.70 3.35 -1.94
CA ALA A 351 -9.09 2.94 -1.78
C ALA A 351 -9.72 2.50 -3.10
N MET A 352 -9.40 3.19 -4.22
CA MET A 352 -9.82 2.80 -5.56
C MET A 352 -9.29 1.41 -5.94
N SER A 353 -8.00 1.15 -5.77
CA SER A 353 -7.41 -0.15 -6.12
C SER A 353 -7.97 -1.29 -5.25
N ALA A 354 -8.20 -1.05 -3.95
CA ALA A 354 -8.82 -2.02 -3.05
C ALA A 354 -10.26 -2.36 -3.46
N SER A 355 -11.09 -1.36 -3.74
CA SER A 355 -12.48 -1.55 -4.14
C SER A 355 -12.60 -2.26 -5.50
N LEU A 356 -11.79 -1.86 -6.51
CA LEU A 356 -11.73 -2.54 -7.80
C LEU A 356 -11.15 -3.95 -7.69
N GLY A 357 -10.23 -4.17 -6.75
CA GLY A 357 -9.70 -5.49 -6.40
C GLY A 357 -10.72 -6.40 -5.69
N GLY A 358 -11.91 -5.90 -5.37
CA GLY A 358 -13.02 -6.69 -4.84
C GLY A 358 -12.87 -7.11 -3.38
N VAL A 359 -12.40 -6.23 -2.52
CA VAL A 359 -12.33 -6.46 -1.06
C VAL A 359 -13.73 -6.48 -0.44
N HIS A 360 -13.86 -7.09 0.76
CA HIS A 360 -15.14 -7.18 1.46
C HIS A 360 -15.38 -5.99 2.38
N SER A 361 -14.33 -5.45 2.96
CA SER A 361 -14.37 -4.25 3.78
C SER A 361 -13.10 -3.44 3.61
N LEU A 362 -13.19 -2.12 3.79
CA LEU A 362 -12.09 -1.21 3.60
C LEU A 362 -12.02 -0.21 4.76
N THR A 363 -10.82 0.01 5.28
CA THR A 363 -10.50 1.13 6.18
C THR A 363 -9.57 2.09 5.46
N VAL A 364 -9.96 3.35 5.39
CA VAL A 364 -9.11 4.44 4.92
C VAL A 364 -8.56 5.18 6.14
N LEU A 365 -7.24 5.27 6.25
CA LEU A 365 -6.60 6.00 7.33
C LEU A 365 -6.76 7.52 7.13
N PRO A 366 -6.98 8.29 8.20
CA PRO A 366 -6.93 9.74 8.14
C PRO A 366 -5.58 10.24 7.60
N PHE A 367 -5.59 11.34 6.84
CA PHE A 367 -4.39 11.88 6.20
C PHE A 367 -3.31 12.32 7.20
N ASP A 368 -3.70 12.63 8.41
CA ASP A 368 -2.86 13.09 9.53
C ASP A 368 -2.43 11.96 10.49
N ALA A 369 -2.82 10.72 10.21
CA ALA A 369 -2.45 9.54 11.01
C ALA A 369 -0.94 9.36 11.28
N PRO A 370 0.00 9.81 10.40
CA PRO A 370 1.43 9.72 10.70
C PRO A 370 1.90 10.52 11.92
N PHE A 371 1.17 11.54 12.35
CA PHE A 371 1.64 12.47 13.40
C PHE A 371 0.63 12.81 14.50
N LYS A 372 -0.65 12.44 14.32
CA LYS A 372 -1.66 12.59 15.38
C LYS A 372 -2.77 11.54 15.27
N ALA A 373 -3.52 11.37 16.35
CA ALA A 373 -4.79 10.65 16.27
C ALA A 373 -5.77 11.44 15.38
N GLY A 374 -6.52 10.74 14.53
CA GLY A 374 -7.51 11.38 13.68
C GLY A 374 -8.53 12.19 14.49
N ASP A 375 -8.88 13.36 13.99
CA ASP A 375 -9.97 14.19 14.51
C ASP A 375 -11.23 14.02 13.63
N GLU A 376 -12.33 14.70 14.02
CA GLU A 376 -13.60 14.61 13.30
C GLU A 376 -13.45 15.00 11.81
N PHE A 377 -12.61 16.01 11.51
CA PHE A 377 -12.39 16.46 10.14
C PHE A 377 -11.65 15.42 9.31
N SER A 378 -10.51 14.94 9.79
CA SER A 378 -9.68 13.99 9.05
C SER A 378 -10.34 12.62 8.92
N GLU A 379 -11.05 12.15 9.96
CA GLU A 379 -11.86 10.92 9.92
C GLU A 379 -13.04 11.05 8.93
N ARG A 380 -13.68 12.22 8.86
CA ARG A 380 -14.75 12.50 7.90
C ARG A 380 -14.24 12.44 6.47
N ILE A 381 -13.09 13.04 6.18
CA ILE A 381 -12.49 12.98 4.84
C ILE A 381 -12.19 11.53 4.46
N ALA A 382 -11.54 10.76 5.34
CA ALA A 382 -11.21 9.36 5.11
C ALA A 382 -12.45 8.49 4.81
N ARG A 383 -13.55 8.70 5.54
CA ARG A 383 -14.83 8.03 5.29
C ARG A 383 -15.43 8.46 3.96
N ASN A 384 -15.46 9.78 3.68
CA ASN A 384 -16.07 10.31 2.48
C ASN A 384 -15.35 9.87 1.21
N GLN A 385 -14.05 9.57 1.26
CA GLN A 385 -13.33 8.97 0.13
C GLN A 385 -13.97 7.65 -0.31
N GLN A 386 -14.37 6.77 0.61
CA GLN A 386 -15.05 5.52 0.29
C GLN A 386 -16.48 5.75 -0.20
N LEU A 387 -17.23 6.67 0.44
CA LEU A 387 -18.59 7.00 0.04
C LEU A 387 -18.62 7.61 -1.36
N LEU A 388 -17.67 8.47 -1.71
CA LEU A 388 -17.52 9.03 -3.06
C LEU A 388 -17.34 7.91 -4.10
N LEU A 389 -16.51 6.90 -3.80
CA LEU A 389 -16.32 5.75 -4.70
C LEU A 389 -17.59 4.93 -4.90
N LYS A 390 -18.44 4.80 -3.87
CA LYS A 390 -19.71 4.08 -3.96
C LYS A 390 -20.80 4.91 -4.63
N GLU A 391 -21.09 6.09 -4.10
CA GLU A 391 -22.30 6.85 -4.42
C GLU A 391 -22.15 7.70 -5.70
N GLU A 392 -20.95 8.25 -5.94
CA GLU A 392 -20.71 9.10 -7.12
C GLU A 392 -19.99 8.34 -8.25
N SER A 393 -18.98 7.53 -7.91
CA SER A 393 -18.16 6.82 -8.90
C SER A 393 -18.71 5.44 -9.27
N ASN A 394 -19.70 4.93 -8.52
CA ASN A 394 -20.41 3.67 -8.78
C ASN A 394 -19.51 2.42 -8.89
N PHE A 395 -18.42 2.36 -8.11
CA PHE A 395 -17.48 1.24 -8.15
C PHE A 395 -18.07 -0.07 -7.58
N ASP A 396 -19.13 0.02 -6.78
CA ASP A 396 -19.87 -1.10 -6.22
C ASP A 396 -20.76 -1.83 -7.25
N LYS A 397 -21.04 -1.22 -8.41
CA LYS A 397 -21.98 -1.74 -9.42
C LYS A 397 -21.37 -2.81 -10.33
N ILE A 398 -20.04 -2.88 -10.45
CA ILE A 398 -19.35 -3.78 -11.39
C ILE A 398 -18.36 -4.65 -10.64
N THR A 399 -18.48 -5.98 -10.82
CA THR A 399 -17.53 -6.97 -10.28
C THR A 399 -16.37 -7.15 -11.23
N ASP A 400 -15.13 -6.97 -10.70
CA ASP A 400 -13.87 -7.19 -11.40
C ASP A 400 -13.80 -6.48 -12.77
N PRO A 401 -13.92 -5.13 -12.82
CA PRO A 401 -13.84 -4.40 -14.08
C PRO A 401 -12.47 -4.48 -14.76
N ALA A 402 -11.44 -4.91 -14.03
CA ALA A 402 -10.09 -5.16 -14.55
C ALA A 402 -9.97 -6.48 -15.31
N GLY A 403 -10.94 -7.39 -15.18
CA GLY A 403 -10.95 -8.69 -15.84
C GLY A 403 -10.97 -8.58 -17.37
N GLY A 404 -10.09 -9.34 -18.05
CA GLY A 404 -9.88 -9.31 -19.50
C GLY A 404 -8.89 -8.24 -19.98
N SER A 405 -8.38 -7.37 -19.12
CA SER A 405 -7.25 -6.50 -19.43
C SER A 405 -5.97 -7.33 -19.54
N TYR A 406 -5.34 -7.36 -20.70
CA TYR A 406 -4.10 -8.13 -20.94
C TYR A 406 -3.04 -7.78 -19.89
N TYR A 407 -2.92 -6.51 -19.56
CA TYR A 407 -2.00 -6.00 -18.55
C TYR A 407 -2.31 -6.54 -17.14
N ILE A 408 -3.56 -6.40 -16.68
CA ILE A 408 -3.94 -6.83 -15.32
C ILE A 408 -3.93 -8.36 -15.20
N GLU A 409 -4.36 -9.09 -16.23
CA GLU A 409 -4.30 -10.56 -16.21
C GLU A 409 -2.85 -11.04 -16.10
N THR A 410 -1.92 -10.43 -16.84
CA THR A 410 -0.50 -10.76 -16.77
C THR A 410 0.08 -10.40 -15.41
N LEU A 411 -0.18 -9.20 -14.87
CA LEU A 411 0.25 -8.83 -13.53
C LEU A 411 -0.28 -9.80 -12.47
N THR A 412 -1.55 -10.21 -12.58
CA THR A 412 -2.19 -11.17 -11.66
C THR A 412 -1.46 -12.51 -11.66
N LYS A 413 -1.15 -13.03 -12.84
CA LYS A 413 -0.43 -14.30 -13.02
C LYS A 413 0.99 -14.23 -12.48
N GLU A 414 1.75 -13.21 -12.87
CA GLU A 414 3.16 -13.07 -12.47
C GLU A 414 3.26 -12.87 -10.95
N LEU A 415 2.40 -12.03 -10.38
CA LEU A 415 2.35 -11.80 -8.94
C LEU A 415 1.94 -13.07 -8.18
N ALA A 416 0.96 -13.81 -8.70
CA ALA A 416 0.57 -15.10 -8.14
C ALA A 416 1.74 -16.10 -8.15
N ALA A 417 2.52 -16.16 -9.24
CA ALA A 417 3.68 -17.03 -9.33
C ALA A 417 4.77 -16.68 -8.30
N GLN A 418 5.07 -15.40 -8.13
CA GLN A 418 6.05 -14.95 -7.12
C GLN A 418 5.56 -15.20 -5.69
N ALA A 419 4.30 -14.89 -5.40
CA ALA A 419 3.70 -15.15 -4.09
C ALA A 419 3.65 -16.65 -3.77
N TRP A 420 3.34 -17.49 -4.75
CA TRP A 420 3.35 -18.95 -4.60
C TRP A 420 4.74 -19.49 -4.31
N LYS A 421 5.75 -18.98 -4.99
CA LYS A 421 7.14 -19.33 -4.72
C LYS A 421 7.52 -19.00 -3.26
N LEU A 422 7.21 -17.79 -2.79
CA LEU A 422 7.48 -17.38 -1.41
C LEU A 422 6.68 -18.22 -0.39
N PHE A 423 5.44 -18.59 -0.72
CA PHE A 423 4.63 -19.49 0.08
C PHE A 423 5.35 -20.84 0.25
N LEU A 424 5.79 -21.46 -0.83
CA LEU A 424 6.51 -22.75 -0.79
C LEU A 424 7.83 -22.64 -0.02
N GLU A 425 8.60 -21.57 -0.18
CA GLU A 425 9.83 -21.32 0.58
C GLU A 425 9.61 -21.26 2.10
N ILE A 426 8.44 -20.77 2.55
CA ILE A 426 8.05 -20.77 3.97
C ILE A 426 7.60 -22.15 4.43
N GLU A 427 6.81 -22.86 3.62
CA GLU A 427 6.39 -24.23 3.95
C GLU A 427 7.60 -25.17 4.06
N ASP A 428 8.59 -25.06 3.15
CA ASP A 428 9.84 -25.85 3.20
C ASP A 428 10.68 -25.59 4.46
N LYS A 429 10.52 -24.43 5.11
CA LYS A 429 11.16 -24.09 6.40
C LYS A 429 10.39 -24.62 7.62
N GLY A 430 9.32 -25.37 7.43
CA GLY A 430 8.48 -25.91 8.50
C GLY A 430 7.28 -25.02 8.84
N GLY A 431 6.87 -24.15 7.92
CA GLY A 431 5.68 -23.31 8.02
C GLY A 431 5.94 -21.91 8.57
N PHE A 432 4.90 -21.11 8.56
CA PHE A 432 5.00 -19.69 8.93
C PHE A 432 5.37 -19.48 10.41
N PHE A 433 4.86 -20.33 11.30
CA PHE A 433 5.18 -20.22 12.72
C PHE A 433 6.69 -20.42 12.98
N ALA A 434 7.30 -21.41 12.36
CA ALA A 434 8.75 -21.66 12.46
C ALA A 434 9.54 -20.47 11.90
N ALA A 435 9.15 -19.95 10.74
CA ALA A 435 9.82 -18.85 10.06
C ALA A 435 9.75 -17.51 10.82
N ILE A 436 8.69 -17.25 11.61
CA ILE A 436 8.66 -16.08 12.49
C ILE A 436 9.40 -16.30 13.80
N GLN A 437 9.48 -17.54 14.25
CA GLN A 437 10.19 -17.90 15.48
C GLN A 437 11.71 -17.82 15.31
N ASP A 438 12.24 -18.25 14.16
CA ASP A 438 13.66 -18.13 13.80
C ASP A 438 14.04 -16.73 13.31
N GLY A 439 13.07 -15.86 13.03
CA GLY A 439 13.29 -14.49 12.58
C GLY A 439 13.53 -14.32 11.08
N SER A 440 13.41 -15.38 10.27
CA SER A 440 13.70 -15.32 8.83
C SER A 440 12.74 -14.42 8.06
N VAL A 441 11.45 -14.38 8.44
CA VAL A 441 10.45 -13.46 7.87
C VAL A 441 10.80 -12.01 8.22
N GLN A 442 11.12 -11.73 9.48
CA GLN A 442 11.48 -10.38 9.92
C GLN A 442 12.75 -9.88 9.23
N ALA A 443 13.76 -10.74 9.09
CA ALA A 443 15.01 -10.41 8.39
C ALA A 443 14.76 -10.09 6.90
N ALA A 444 13.93 -10.89 6.22
CA ALA A 444 13.57 -10.66 4.81
C ALA A 444 12.81 -9.34 4.62
N LEU A 445 11.89 -9.02 5.53
CA LEU A 445 11.13 -7.75 5.49
C LEU A 445 12.03 -6.55 5.82
N THR A 446 12.96 -6.68 6.75
CA THR A 446 13.96 -5.65 7.05
C THR A 446 14.82 -5.36 5.83
N ALA A 447 15.34 -6.38 5.16
CA ALA A 447 16.15 -6.21 3.94
C ALA A 447 15.34 -5.52 2.81
N THR A 448 14.04 -5.82 2.71
CA THR A 448 13.14 -5.14 1.75
C THR A 448 12.93 -3.68 2.13
N ALA A 449 12.68 -3.38 3.41
CA ALA A 449 12.54 -2.01 3.90
C ALA A 449 13.81 -1.18 3.65
N ASP A 450 14.99 -1.72 3.96
CA ASP A 450 16.28 -1.06 3.74
C ASP A 450 16.51 -0.74 2.25
N LYS A 451 16.16 -1.69 1.36
CA LYS A 451 16.21 -1.47 -0.07
C LYS A 451 15.30 -0.33 -0.50
N ARG A 452 14.04 -0.30 -0.02
CA ARG A 452 13.09 0.76 -0.34
C ARG A 452 13.54 2.12 0.16
N LEU A 453 14.05 2.20 1.40
CA LEU A 453 14.60 3.44 1.95
C LEU A 453 15.78 3.95 1.10
N LYS A 454 16.65 3.05 0.62
CA LYS A 454 17.72 3.38 -0.32
C LYS A 454 17.18 3.86 -1.68
N ASP A 455 16.12 3.25 -2.19
CA ASP A 455 15.47 3.68 -3.44
C ASP A 455 14.80 5.06 -3.25
N VAL A 456 14.19 5.34 -2.10
CA VAL A 456 13.66 6.66 -1.73
C VAL A 456 14.78 7.70 -1.62
N SER A 457 15.90 7.36 -0.97
CA SER A 457 17.04 8.28 -0.78
C SER A 457 17.64 8.75 -2.11
N SER A 458 17.59 7.90 -3.14
CA SER A 458 18.11 8.17 -4.49
C SER A 458 17.05 8.58 -5.53
N ARG A 459 15.79 8.82 -5.11
CA ARG A 459 14.63 9.12 -5.98
C ARG A 459 14.28 8.02 -6.99
N ARG A 460 14.71 6.77 -6.77
CA ARG A 460 14.21 5.63 -7.55
C ARG A 460 12.77 5.28 -7.15
N GLU A 461 12.45 5.40 -5.86
CA GLU A 461 11.08 5.43 -5.35
C GLU A 461 10.73 6.88 -4.99
N VAL A 462 9.75 7.45 -5.69
CA VAL A 462 9.36 8.86 -5.54
C VAL A 462 8.23 8.99 -4.53
N LEU A 463 8.40 9.92 -3.59
CA LEU A 463 7.37 10.39 -2.67
C LEU A 463 7.14 11.87 -2.93
N LEU A 464 6.01 12.17 -3.56
CA LEU A 464 5.62 13.54 -3.87
C LEU A 464 5.52 14.37 -2.58
N GLY A 465 6.05 15.59 -2.61
CA GLY A 465 6.07 16.45 -1.43
C GLY A 465 7.21 16.15 -0.44
N THR A 466 7.96 15.05 -0.64
CA THR A 466 9.05 14.62 0.25
C THR A 466 10.41 14.67 -0.45
N ASN A 467 10.68 13.74 -1.35
CA ASN A 467 11.93 13.69 -2.11
C ASN A 467 11.80 14.24 -3.54
N GLN A 468 10.60 14.64 -3.94
CA GLN A 468 10.30 15.25 -5.22
C GLN A 468 9.17 16.27 -5.06
N PHE A 469 9.31 17.46 -5.63
CA PHE A 469 8.36 18.57 -5.56
C PHE A 469 7.89 18.90 -4.13
N PRO A 470 8.80 19.14 -3.17
CA PRO A 470 8.41 19.51 -1.82
C PRO A 470 7.76 20.91 -1.80
N ASN A 471 6.88 21.14 -0.83
CA ASN A 471 6.38 22.49 -0.58
C ASN A 471 7.49 23.33 0.06
N PHE A 472 7.97 24.35 -0.66
CA PHE A 472 9.11 25.18 -0.26
C PHE A 472 8.85 26.05 0.97
N ASN A 473 7.58 26.36 1.23
CA ASN A 473 7.18 27.30 2.30
C ASN A 473 6.60 26.59 3.53
N GLU A 474 6.47 25.27 3.49
CA GLU A 474 5.90 24.51 4.60
C GLU A 474 6.88 24.41 5.77
N VAL A 475 6.35 24.61 6.97
CA VAL A 475 7.03 24.38 8.24
C VAL A 475 6.12 23.47 9.08
N ALA A 476 6.67 22.35 9.57
CA ALA A 476 5.91 21.45 10.43
C ALA A 476 5.69 22.03 11.83
N GLY A 477 6.66 22.74 12.36
CA GLY A 477 6.60 23.43 13.63
C GLY A 477 6.36 22.50 14.83
N ALA A 478 6.00 23.07 15.97
CA ALA A 478 5.75 22.35 17.22
C ALA A 478 4.48 21.47 17.21
N LYS A 479 3.67 21.50 16.15
CA LYS A 479 2.39 20.76 16.05
C LYS A 479 2.57 19.27 15.70
N VAL A 480 3.76 18.85 15.33
CA VAL A 480 4.05 17.48 14.90
C VAL A 480 4.76 16.75 16.02
N SER A 481 4.04 15.88 16.72
CA SER A 481 4.66 14.94 17.68
C SER A 481 4.86 13.62 16.98
N PRO A 482 6.09 13.06 16.93
CA PRO A 482 6.31 11.71 16.43
C PRO A 482 5.46 10.73 17.25
N VAL A 483 4.70 9.86 16.59
CA VAL A 483 3.98 8.78 17.27
C VAL A 483 5.02 7.81 17.83
N ALA A 484 5.13 7.73 19.14
CA ALA A 484 6.07 6.84 19.80
C ALA A 484 5.72 5.37 19.49
N GLY A 485 6.68 4.61 18.96
CA GLY A 485 6.56 3.17 18.78
C GLY A 485 6.37 2.48 20.13
N CYS A 486 5.50 1.49 20.20
CA CYS A 486 5.18 0.74 21.42
C CYS A 486 6.33 -0.23 21.75
N GLY A 487 7.17 0.12 22.72
CA GLY A 487 8.30 -0.69 23.14
C GLY A 487 7.94 -1.71 24.23
N CYS A 488 7.66 -2.95 23.86
CA CYS A 488 7.76 -4.13 24.73
C CYS A 488 8.32 -5.28 23.89
N ASN A 489 9.61 -5.56 24.04
CA ASN A 489 10.30 -6.63 23.30
C ASN A 489 10.84 -7.67 24.30
N ASP A 490 10.48 -8.95 24.12
CA ASP A 490 10.99 -10.09 24.88
C ASP A 490 12.32 -10.62 24.30
N GLY A 491 12.99 -9.84 23.45
CA GLY A 491 14.31 -10.16 22.87
C GLY A 491 14.27 -11.02 21.60
N ALA A 492 13.10 -11.22 20.99
CA ALA A 492 12.98 -11.83 19.66
C ALA A 492 13.03 -10.76 18.54
N ALA A 493 13.36 -11.18 17.31
CA ALA A 493 13.32 -10.31 16.15
C ALA A 493 11.92 -9.73 15.92
N THR A 494 11.84 -8.44 15.61
CA THR A 494 10.59 -7.74 15.31
C THR A 494 10.58 -7.21 13.89
N LEU A 495 9.36 -6.96 13.38
CA LEU A 495 9.20 -6.25 12.11
C LEU A 495 9.72 -4.80 12.23
N PRO A 496 10.33 -4.27 11.18
CA PRO A 496 10.74 -2.87 11.17
C PRO A 496 9.51 -1.96 11.23
N VAL A 497 9.58 -0.92 12.05
CA VAL A 497 8.58 0.15 12.08
C VAL A 497 9.15 1.31 11.30
N VAL A 498 8.81 1.38 10.02
CA VAL A 498 9.40 2.33 9.08
C VAL A 498 8.34 3.06 8.26
N ARG A 499 8.63 4.31 7.90
CA ARG A 499 7.91 5.05 6.86
C ARG A 499 8.90 5.51 5.80
N ALA A 500 8.50 5.43 4.55
CA ALA A 500 9.36 5.77 3.43
C ALA A 500 9.89 7.21 3.48
N ALA A 501 9.14 8.13 4.09
CA ALA A 501 9.50 9.54 4.23
C ALA A 501 10.41 9.87 5.42
N GLN A 502 10.56 8.96 6.40
CA GLN A 502 11.11 9.26 7.73
C GLN A 502 12.50 9.91 7.72
N GLU A 503 13.38 9.49 6.83
CA GLU A 503 14.76 10.03 6.75
C GLU A 503 14.77 11.47 6.24
N PHE A 504 13.95 11.79 5.22
CA PHE A 504 13.80 13.17 4.73
C PHE A 504 13.07 14.05 5.74
N GLU A 505 12.12 13.49 6.48
CA GLU A 505 11.43 14.20 7.56
C GLU A 505 12.39 14.56 8.69
N ALA A 506 13.24 13.62 9.11
CA ALA A 506 14.28 13.86 10.11
C ALA A 506 15.25 14.97 9.67
N LEU A 507 15.64 14.96 8.38
CA LEU A 507 16.48 15.99 7.78
C LEU A 507 15.79 17.37 7.82
N ARG A 508 14.50 17.47 7.44
CA ARG A 508 13.75 18.72 7.49
C ARG A 508 13.56 19.22 8.91
N PHE A 509 13.27 18.33 9.86
CA PHE A 509 13.17 18.72 11.28
C PHE A 509 14.48 19.28 11.82
N ALA A 510 15.62 18.69 11.45
CA ALA A 510 16.93 19.23 11.82
C ALA A 510 17.12 20.65 11.26
N THR A 511 16.77 20.86 9.99
CA THR A 511 16.83 22.18 9.34
C THR A 511 15.90 23.21 10.02
N GLU A 512 14.67 22.80 10.39
CA GLU A 512 13.72 23.69 11.10
C GLU A 512 14.15 24.03 12.53
N ALA A 513 14.90 23.14 13.18
CA ALA A 513 15.45 23.36 14.52
C ALA A 513 16.71 24.25 14.52
N ALA A 514 17.30 24.52 13.37
CA ALA A 514 18.47 25.39 13.25
C ALA A 514 18.16 26.84 13.59
N ALA A 515 19.16 27.60 14.05
CA ALA A 515 19.01 29.00 14.42
C ALA A 515 18.46 29.89 13.30
N ARG A 516 18.77 29.55 12.06
CA ARG A 516 18.20 30.14 10.85
C ARG A 516 18.09 29.10 9.72
N ARG A 517 17.14 29.29 8.85
CA ARG A 517 16.94 28.46 7.66
C ARG A 517 18.08 28.73 6.67
N PRO A 518 18.83 27.72 6.19
CA PRO A 518 19.85 27.91 5.17
C PRO A 518 19.27 28.44 3.86
N LYS A 519 20.02 29.32 3.19
CA LYS A 519 19.65 29.94 1.92
C LYS A 519 20.48 29.38 0.78
N VAL A 520 19.80 28.94 -0.27
CA VAL A 520 20.42 28.40 -1.48
C VAL A 520 20.10 29.31 -2.66
N PHE A 521 21.11 29.89 -3.26
CA PHE A 521 21.00 30.82 -4.36
C PHE A 521 21.28 30.10 -5.69
N MET A 522 20.35 30.21 -6.65
CA MET A 522 20.51 29.66 -7.99
C MET A 522 21.26 30.66 -8.87
N LEU A 523 22.58 30.50 -9.04
CA LEU A 523 23.35 31.31 -9.96
C LEU A 523 23.09 30.84 -11.39
N THR A 524 22.08 31.40 -12.05
CA THR A 524 21.65 31.02 -13.38
C THR A 524 22.37 31.89 -14.44
N ILE A 525 23.13 31.28 -15.35
CA ILE A 525 23.94 31.96 -16.35
C ILE A 525 24.04 31.12 -17.64
N GLY A 526 24.34 31.76 -18.77
CA GLY A 526 24.56 31.08 -20.05
C GLY A 526 23.27 30.62 -20.74
N ASN A 527 23.28 29.43 -21.35
CA ASN A 527 22.19 28.90 -22.16
C ASN A 527 20.85 28.88 -21.41
N LEU A 528 19.85 29.59 -21.93
CA LEU A 528 18.56 29.82 -21.28
C LEU A 528 17.82 28.52 -20.90
N ALA A 529 17.73 27.57 -21.83
CA ALA A 529 17.00 26.32 -21.60
C ALA A 529 17.69 25.46 -20.52
N MET A 530 19.03 25.37 -20.60
CA MET A 530 19.80 24.55 -19.68
C MET A 530 19.89 25.17 -18.29
N ARG A 531 20.12 26.48 -18.17
CA ARG A 531 20.16 27.15 -16.87
C ARG A 531 18.84 27.02 -16.10
N LEU A 532 17.68 27.13 -16.79
CA LEU A 532 16.36 26.97 -16.19
C LEU A 532 16.12 25.52 -15.74
N ALA A 533 16.47 24.53 -16.57
CA ALA A 533 16.34 23.12 -16.21
C ALA A 533 17.21 22.75 -14.99
N ARG A 534 18.45 23.29 -14.93
CA ARG A 534 19.38 23.08 -13.80
C ARG A 534 18.90 23.79 -12.54
N ALA A 535 18.39 25.01 -12.64
CA ALA A 535 17.82 25.74 -11.50
C ALA A 535 16.59 25.03 -10.94
N GLN A 536 15.67 24.57 -11.80
CA GLN A 536 14.50 23.83 -11.36
C GLN A 536 14.87 22.52 -10.66
N PHE A 537 15.82 21.76 -11.22
CA PHE A 537 16.33 20.53 -10.59
C PHE A 537 16.94 20.84 -9.22
N SER A 538 17.82 21.85 -9.13
CA SER A 538 18.54 22.21 -7.91
C SER A 538 17.59 22.78 -6.84
N SER A 539 16.62 23.60 -7.23
CA SER A 539 15.59 24.11 -6.32
C SER A 539 14.81 22.96 -5.66
N ASN A 540 14.35 21.98 -6.46
CA ASN A 540 13.70 20.78 -5.93
C ASN A 540 14.63 19.94 -5.04
N PHE A 541 15.92 19.87 -5.39
CA PHE A 541 16.91 19.11 -4.65
C PHE A 541 17.08 19.66 -3.23
N PHE A 542 17.38 20.93 -3.09
CA PHE A 542 17.64 21.57 -1.79
C PHE A 542 16.38 21.79 -0.96
N ALA A 543 15.24 22.05 -1.61
CA ALA A 543 13.96 22.18 -0.91
C ALA A 543 13.51 20.89 -0.22
N CYS A 544 14.01 19.69 -0.63
CA CYS A 544 13.77 18.44 0.10
C CYS A 544 14.33 18.46 1.53
N ALA A 545 15.38 19.25 1.79
CA ALA A 545 15.89 19.49 3.14
C ALA A 545 15.20 20.66 3.87
N GLY A 546 14.26 21.34 3.21
CA GLY A 546 13.59 22.50 3.75
C GLY A 546 14.40 23.80 3.67
N TYR A 547 15.44 23.89 2.84
CA TYR A 547 16.21 25.12 2.64
C TYR A 547 15.39 26.20 1.91
N GLU A 548 15.70 27.47 2.18
CA GLU A 548 15.13 28.61 1.48
C GLU A 548 15.76 28.72 0.08
N ILE A 549 14.94 28.68 -0.95
CA ILE A 549 15.41 28.75 -2.33
C ILE A 549 15.29 30.19 -2.85
N ILE A 550 16.39 30.72 -3.38
CA ILE A 550 16.45 32.04 -4.01
C ILE A 550 16.72 31.84 -5.50
N ASP A 551 15.66 31.97 -6.29
CA ASP A 551 15.70 31.87 -7.75
C ASP A 551 15.76 33.27 -8.39
N ASN A 552 16.14 33.34 -9.68
CA ASN A 552 16.29 34.60 -10.41
C ASN A 552 16.14 34.40 -11.93
N LEU A 553 16.18 35.52 -12.68
CA LEU A 553 16.01 35.49 -14.13
C LEU A 553 17.32 35.25 -14.91
N GLY A 554 18.47 35.30 -14.23
CA GLY A 554 19.80 35.07 -14.81
C GLY A 554 20.70 36.28 -14.75
N PHE A 555 22.00 36.02 -14.85
CA PHE A 555 23.06 37.02 -14.78
C PHE A 555 23.85 37.07 -16.09
N ALA A 556 24.46 38.25 -16.36
CA ALA A 556 25.35 38.44 -17.50
C ALA A 556 26.78 37.94 -17.22
N SER A 557 27.21 37.94 -15.95
CA SER A 557 28.50 37.40 -15.52
C SER A 557 28.42 36.65 -14.18
N VAL A 558 29.45 35.86 -13.88
CA VAL A 558 29.57 35.12 -12.61
C VAL A 558 29.74 36.09 -11.45
N GLU A 559 30.48 37.17 -11.63
CA GLU A 559 30.71 38.21 -10.62
C GLU A 559 29.41 38.86 -10.17
N GLU A 560 28.53 39.24 -11.12
CA GLU A 560 27.21 39.79 -10.80
C GLU A 560 26.38 38.78 -9.98
N GLY A 561 26.40 37.50 -10.39
CA GLY A 561 25.67 36.42 -9.72
C GLY A 561 26.17 36.19 -8.30
N VAL A 562 27.47 36.10 -8.07
CA VAL A 562 28.08 35.93 -6.75
C VAL A 562 27.81 37.16 -5.87
N ALA A 563 27.91 38.38 -6.41
CA ALA A 563 27.60 39.60 -5.68
C ALA A 563 26.12 39.61 -5.21
N ALA A 564 25.19 39.18 -6.09
CA ALA A 564 23.78 39.04 -5.75
C ALA A 564 23.53 37.96 -4.67
N ALA A 565 24.21 36.84 -4.74
CA ALA A 565 24.14 35.77 -3.72
C ALA A 565 24.62 36.27 -2.36
N ARG A 566 25.72 37.01 -2.30
CA ARG A 566 26.24 37.65 -1.06
C ARG A 566 25.28 38.67 -0.50
N LYS A 567 24.67 39.48 -1.34
CA LYS A 567 23.64 40.46 -0.93
C LYS A 567 22.41 39.76 -0.36
N ALA A 568 22.07 38.57 -0.84
CA ALA A 568 20.99 37.74 -0.32
C ALA A 568 21.37 36.95 0.95
N HIS A 569 22.64 37.01 1.37
CA HIS A 569 23.20 36.21 2.47
C HIS A 569 23.01 34.68 2.23
N ALA A 570 23.34 34.22 1.03
CA ALA A 570 23.27 32.82 0.66
C ALA A 570 24.37 32.01 1.36
N ASP A 571 24.02 30.81 1.83
CA ASP A 571 24.97 29.84 2.41
C ASP A 571 25.55 28.92 1.33
N ILE A 572 24.73 28.62 0.32
CA ILE A 572 25.06 27.75 -0.81
C ILE A 572 24.78 28.51 -2.11
N ILE A 573 25.73 28.51 -3.03
CA ILE A 573 25.57 29.01 -4.39
C ILE A 573 25.58 27.83 -5.34
N VAL A 574 24.52 27.66 -6.14
CA VAL A 574 24.42 26.60 -7.15
C VAL A 574 24.62 27.19 -8.53
N LEU A 575 25.72 26.88 -9.18
CA LEU A 575 25.99 27.26 -10.53
C LEU A 575 25.14 26.44 -11.50
N CYS A 576 24.25 27.11 -12.24
CA CYS A 576 23.28 26.53 -13.17
C CYS A 576 23.54 27.03 -14.59
N SER A 577 24.14 26.20 -15.45
CA SER A 577 24.44 26.46 -16.85
C SER A 577 24.41 25.18 -17.70
N SER A 578 24.83 25.24 -18.96
CA SER A 578 25.03 24.02 -19.78
C SER A 578 26.35 23.32 -19.44
N ASP A 579 26.45 22.04 -19.76
CA ASP A 579 27.64 21.24 -19.44
C ASP A 579 28.89 21.77 -20.18
N ASP A 580 28.72 22.34 -21.38
CA ASP A 580 29.79 22.90 -22.21
C ASP A 580 30.35 24.26 -21.66
N GLU A 581 29.53 25.00 -20.93
CA GLU A 581 29.88 26.31 -20.37
C GLU A 581 30.62 26.24 -19.03
N TYR A 582 30.56 25.07 -18.34
CA TYR A 582 31.15 24.91 -17.00
C TYR A 582 32.68 24.98 -17.00
N ALA A 583 33.36 24.69 -18.11
CA ALA A 583 34.83 24.77 -18.17
C ALA A 583 35.35 26.19 -17.83
N ASP A 584 34.65 27.23 -18.32
CA ASP A 584 35.01 28.61 -18.04
C ASP A 584 34.29 29.19 -16.82
N LEU A 585 32.95 29.05 -16.79
CA LEU A 585 32.12 29.61 -15.71
C LEU A 585 32.38 28.97 -14.35
N GLY A 586 32.72 27.65 -14.34
CA GLY A 586 33.03 26.93 -13.14
C GLY A 586 34.30 27.42 -12.47
N VAL A 587 35.37 27.63 -13.22
CA VAL A 587 36.66 28.16 -12.71
C VAL A 587 36.46 29.56 -12.11
N GLN A 588 35.74 30.44 -12.81
CA GLN A 588 35.42 31.78 -12.30
C GLN A 588 34.61 31.72 -11.01
N ALA A 589 33.61 30.85 -10.94
CA ALA A 589 32.80 30.69 -9.73
C ALA A 589 33.63 30.17 -8.56
N ILE A 590 34.53 29.19 -8.76
CA ILE A 590 35.45 28.66 -7.74
C ILE A 590 36.33 29.76 -7.18
N GLU A 591 36.95 30.56 -8.04
CA GLU A 591 37.83 31.65 -7.61
C GLU A 591 37.09 32.71 -6.79
N LEU A 592 35.87 33.08 -7.20
CA LEU A 592 35.07 34.11 -6.54
C LEU A 592 34.45 33.66 -5.21
N THR A 593 34.13 32.37 -5.04
CA THR A 593 33.48 31.83 -3.83
C THR A 593 34.45 31.25 -2.83
N LYS A 594 35.74 31.18 -3.17
CA LYS A 594 36.78 30.47 -2.37
C LYS A 594 36.82 30.91 -0.91
N GLY A 595 36.46 29.96 -0.02
CA GLY A 595 36.54 30.12 1.43
C GLY A 595 35.41 30.95 2.07
N GLN A 596 34.36 31.31 1.35
CA GLN A 596 33.24 32.09 1.88
C GLN A 596 31.88 31.37 1.77
N GLU A 597 31.52 30.88 0.59
CA GLU A 597 30.23 30.21 0.34
C GLU A 597 30.47 28.76 -0.12
N ILE A 598 29.51 27.88 0.10
CA ILE A 598 29.53 26.52 -0.45
C ILE A 598 29.12 26.59 -1.93
N LEU A 599 30.07 26.33 -2.85
CA LEU A 599 29.76 26.26 -4.28
C LEU A 599 29.35 24.85 -4.67
N VAL A 600 28.23 24.75 -5.43
CA VAL A 600 27.71 23.49 -5.98
C VAL A 600 27.56 23.66 -7.50
N ILE A 601 28.02 22.69 -8.26
CA ILE A 601 27.85 22.65 -9.73
C ILE A 601 26.68 21.72 -10.08
N ALA A 602 25.66 22.27 -10.76
CA ALA A 602 24.48 21.52 -11.15
C ALA A 602 24.68 20.82 -12.50
N GLY A 603 25.23 19.62 -12.49
CA GLY A 603 25.49 18.85 -13.72
C GLY A 603 26.49 17.72 -13.49
N ALA A 604 26.86 17.08 -14.61
CA ALA A 604 27.94 16.12 -14.70
C ALA A 604 28.76 16.41 -15.97
N PRO A 605 29.40 17.62 -16.04
CA PRO A 605 30.11 18.02 -17.24
C PRO A 605 31.35 17.16 -17.51
N ALA A 606 31.79 17.09 -18.76
CA ALA A 606 32.99 16.37 -19.15
C ALA A 606 34.26 16.91 -18.46
N CYS A 607 34.29 18.23 -18.15
CA CYS A 607 35.37 18.90 -17.42
C CYS A 607 35.31 18.74 -15.88
N ALA A 608 34.47 17.84 -15.35
CA ALA A 608 34.28 17.73 -13.90
C ALA A 608 35.59 17.44 -13.14
N ASP A 609 36.51 16.70 -13.70
CA ASP A 609 37.80 16.39 -13.04
C ASP A 609 38.75 17.60 -13.03
N ASP A 610 38.74 18.44 -14.09
CA ASP A 610 39.48 19.71 -14.13
C ASP A 610 38.92 20.70 -13.10
N LEU A 611 37.59 20.76 -12.96
CA LEU A 611 36.92 21.60 -11.97
C LEU A 611 37.21 21.15 -10.53
N LYS A 612 37.30 19.83 -10.28
CA LYS A 612 37.74 19.32 -8.98
C LYS A 612 39.19 19.70 -8.70
N ALA A 613 40.08 19.60 -9.70
CA ALA A 613 41.48 20.04 -9.56
C ALA A 613 41.58 21.53 -9.27
N ALA A 614 40.64 22.35 -9.83
CA ALA A 614 40.54 23.78 -9.54
C ALA A 614 39.93 24.09 -8.15
N GLY A 615 39.32 23.12 -7.46
CA GLY A 615 38.77 23.26 -6.13
C GLY A 615 37.25 23.10 -5.99
N ALA A 616 36.53 22.60 -7.02
CA ALA A 616 35.12 22.28 -6.87
C ALA A 616 34.92 20.98 -6.10
N GLU A 617 34.21 21.05 -4.98
CA GLU A 617 33.98 19.89 -4.10
C GLU A 617 32.61 19.24 -4.32
N HIS A 618 31.60 20.00 -4.75
CA HIS A 618 30.22 19.55 -4.76
C HIS A 618 29.60 19.59 -6.16
N PHE A 619 29.06 18.44 -6.58
CA PHE A 619 28.34 18.26 -7.84
C PHE A 619 27.01 17.59 -7.56
N ILE A 620 25.91 18.09 -8.15
CA ILE A 620 24.59 17.47 -8.06
C ILE A 620 24.04 17.19 -9.46
N ASN A 621 23.48 16.00 -9.67
CA ASN A 621 22.88 15.58 -10.93
C ASN A 621 21.81 14.48 -10.67
N VAL A 622 21.18 13.99 -11.74
CA VAL A 622 20.10 12.98 -11.64
C VAL A 622 20.51 11.63 -11.03
N LYS A 623 21.81 11.35 -10.92
CA LYS A 623 22.33 10.13 -10.30
C LYS A 623 22.77 10.33 -8.84
N THR A 624 22.76 11.58 -8.37
CA THR A 624 23.17 11.93 -7.01
C THR A 624 22.19 11.33 -6.00
N ASN A 625 22.72 10.71 -4.91
CA ASN A 625 21.91 10.33 -3.78
C ASN A 625 21.48 11.60 -3.02
N VAL A 626 20.21 11.95 -3.15
CA VAL A 626 19.67 13.22 -2.64
C VAL A 626 19.79 13.32 -1.13
N LEU A 627 19.37 12.27 -0.42
CA LEU A 627 19.35 12.27 1.05
C LEU A 627 20.77 12.39 1.64
N GLU A 628 21.69 11.57 1.15
CA GLU A 628 23.06 11.56 1.69
C GLU A 628 23.79 12.87 1.38
N SER A 629 23.58 13.43 0.18
CA SER A 629 24.15 14.74 -0.15
C SER A 629 23.59 15.86 0.72
N LEU A 630 22.27 15.85 0.97
CA LEU A 630 21.64 16.87 1.83
C LEU A 630 22.05 16.71 3.31
N LYS A 631 22.26 15.48 3.81
CA LYS A 631 22.87 15.25 5.13
C LYS A 631 24.29 15.84 5.19
N GLY A 632 25.06 15.67 4.11
CA GLY A 632 26.40 16.28 3.98
C GLY A 632 26.34 17.82 4.04
N PHE A 633 25.39 18.44 3.34
CA PHE A 633 25.22 19.92 3.39
C PHE A 633 24.76 20.38 4.78
N ASN A 634 23.85 19.65 5.46
CA ASN A 634 23.51 19.97 6.86
C ASN A 634 24.75 19.94 7.77
N ALA A 635 25.60 18.93 7.62
CA ALA A 635 26.84 18.83 8.41
C ALA A 635 27.81 20.00 8.13
N LEU A 636 27.97 20.42 6.87
CA LEU A 636 28.80 21.59 6.50
C LEU A 636 28.25 22.91 7.09
N LEU A 637 26.92 22.98 7.27
CA LEU A 637 26.22 24.14 7.84
C LEU A 637 26.07 24.07 9.36
N ASN A 638 26.61 23.01 10.00
CA ASN A 638 26.49 22.74 11.45
C ASN A 638 25.04 22.59 11.92
N ILE A 639 24.23 21.86 11.15
CA ILE A 639 22.81 21.54 11.41
C ILE A 639 22.66 20.06 11.78
#